data_e2c0a4e57bc0d0b725e1c19f87373c2e
#
_entry.id   e2c0a4e57bc0d0b725e1c19f87373c2e
#
_cell.length_a   1.000
_cell.length_b   1.000
_cell.length_c   1.000
_cell.angle_alpha   90.00
_cell.angle_beta   90.00
_cell.angle_gamma   90.00
#
_symmetry.space_group_name_H-M   'P 1'
#
loop_
_entity.id
_entity.type
_entity.pdbx_description
1 polymer ?
#
loop_
_entity_poly.entity_id
_entity_poly.type
_entity_poly.pdbx_seq_one_letter_code
_entity_poly.pdbx_strand_id
1 'polypeptide(L)'
;MKNDNAVPVPAPAVAHPDLPSLAVSAPPDLTAFATAKASTSAPESSDVPTPEAGEGGEAGVPLVTNATFVAAIFGNVPDGAQVAICSKPGDPGQDGWKAQAVVDVDSQCPPGNNNYVNCSTFHPDDDKELKARKENFAAYHAVMLDDIGTKVSDERLGEIEPTWRIETSPGNYQVGIALTEPLTDAARATELQQAILEAGLCDHGAGGLTRWSRLPNGINGKVNHVDAAGSPFRCRLVVWNPEKRYTPEEIIAKFNLKLGPSTKPLQRDRLSTTQPDSETVLLPKPSENPVIEALKKAGLYKTPLGSGKHDISCPWVHEHTGGVDNGTAYFEPDESFPMGGFRCHHSHGDHYHIHELLTRLDVQKTAARHKTVIRIIAGDLHIVVNAAEEQLASLGRHFQAGGLIVSVETDTATGDPAIVATSAPALTRELSVAVIWEKYDGRTKEWKRCDPPARHLGILFDSRTFRYLPQLTGVVRQPHFREADGVLVTAPGYDPVSQRFSVFDNRQYVLGEPTTEAARQALAMLEELLVEFHFVAPTDKAAALSAIFTAVVRVSLPLAPAFHVRAPVFGSGKTYLCELIGAFAGPGGNAKVSYPTTSEEATKVVLALLLTSPAVIEFDDMDTDWIPHGVIKRMLTTDQITDRILGVSKTATVSTRALFLGSGNNVGPVRDLLRRVLTIHVDPRCATPATMTYSGNPVDKVRKNRGAYVAAVLTIIRAWQEAGSPRAEIDNIVSYSGAWSDYCRFPLMWLGLPDPATALLAQVRHDPDADSLGSLMTEWRQAFGSSAVTVRKAVAAALKSHPDLLDAMREFPIEERGEINRSKLGWLLKKNADRIIGGFEFQKAEADGRTAWRVVAVSAPASPASPASVAPSTNTVTGTPTTTIEVDI
;
A
#
# COMPACT_ATOMS: atom_id res chain seq x y z
N MET A 1 26.42 -26.57 -64.89
CA MET A 1 26.21 -25.53 -65.88
C MET A 1 25.56 -24.36 -65.17
N LYS A 2 26.38 -23.33 -65.08
CA LYS A 2 26.17 -21.90 -64.82
C LYS A 2 24.99 -21.48 -63.93
N ASN A 3 25.41 -21.06 -62.78
CA ASN A 3 24.88 -20.06 -61.84
C ASN A 3 24.63 -18.74 -62.54
N ASP A 4 23.65 -17.99 -62.11
CA ASP A 4 23.69 -16.53 -61.94
C ASP A 4 22.82 -16.09 -60.76
N ASN A 5 23.51 -15.74 -59.67
CA ASN A 5 22.96 -14.97 -58.56
C ASN A 5 23.16 -13.49 -58.85
N ALA A 6 22.12 -12.72 -58.91
CA ALA A 6 22.17 -11.26 -58.91
C ALA A 6 21.55 -10.73 -57.60
N VAL A 7 22.36 -10.04 -56.83
CA VAL A 7 22.01 -9.26 -55.63
C VAL A 7 21.52 -7.88 -56.10
N PRO A 8 20.39 -7.32 -55.59
CA PRO A 8 20.00 -5.95 -55.93
C PRO A 8 20.69 -4.92 -55.05
N VAL A 9 21.24 -3.92 -55.70
CA VAL A 9 21.87 -2.71 -55.14
C VAL A 9 20.78 -1.72 -54.70
N PRO A 10 20.88 -1.00 -53.57
CA PRO A 10 19.91 0.01 -53.17
C PRO A 10 20.11 1.34 -53.91
N ALA A 11 18.98 1.97 -54.24
CA ALA A 11 18.90 3.25 -54.95
C ALA A 11 19.28 4.45 -54.02
N PRO A 12 19.71 5.59 -54.62
CA PRO A 12 20.27 6.72 -53.85
C PRO A 12 19.20 7.62 -53.21
N ALA A 13 19.56 8.22 -52.08
CA ALA A 13 18.77 9.16 -51.31
C ALA A 13 18.51 10.49 -52.03
N VAL A 14 17.30 10.98 -51.99
CA VAL A 14 16.88 12.29 -52.47
C VAL A 14 17.15 13.33 -51.38
N ALA A 15 17.88 14.38 -51.72
CA ALA A 15 18.16 15.52 -50.87
C ALA A 15 16.96 16.46 -50.74
N HIS A 16 16.64 16.90 -49.55
CA HIS A 16 15.71 18.02 -49.30
C HIS A 16 16.49 19.26 -48.81
N PRO A 17 16.05 20.46 -49.18
CA PRO A 17 16.83 21.68 -49.05
C PRO A 17 16.77 22.35 -47.63
N ASP A 18 17.78 23.14 -47.39
CA ASP A 18 18.16 23.92 -46.24
C ASP A 18 17.05 24.70 -45.53
N LEU A 19 17.04 24.65 -44.20
CA LEU A 19 16.45 25.64 -43.32
C LEU A 19 17.55 26.29 -42.45
N PRO A 20 17.48 27.60 -42.19
CA PRO A 20 18.61 28.36 -41.60
C PRO A 20 18.73 28.18 -40.08
N SER A 21 19.98 28.12 -39.63
CA SER A 21 20.40 28.09 -38.24
C SER A 21 20.02 29.40 -37.54
N LEU A 22 19.30 29.31 -36.42
CA LEU A 22 19.15 30.38 -35.45
C LEU A 22 20.12 30.18 -34.30
N ALA A 23 20.98 31.18 -34.12
CA ALA A 23 21.99 31.27 -33.06
C ALA A 23 21.35 31.28 -31.66
N VAL A 24 21.91 30.45 -30.78
CA VAL A 24 21.61 30.42 -29.35
C VAL A 24 22.42 31.56 -28.69
N SER A 25 21.69 32.53 -28.12
CA SER A 25 22.26 33.53 -27.22
C SER A 25 22.18 33.03 -25.78
N ALA A 26 23.29 33.17 -25.04
CA ALA A 26 23.46 32.82 -23.65
C ALA A 26 22.61 33.70 -22.72
N PRO A 27 22.18 33.18 -21.54
CA PRO A 27 21.40 33.94 -20.57
C PRO A 27 22.29 34.88 -19.73
N PRO A 28 21.77 36.03 -19.27
CA PRO A 28 22.51 37.00 -18.46
C PRO A 28 22.65 36.57 -17.00
N ASP A 29 23.74 36.94 -16.44
CA ASP A 29 24.25 36.80 -15.08
C ASP A 29 23.34 37.48 -14.04
N LEU A 30 22.96 36.78 -12.97
CA LEU A 30 22.22 37.29 -11.83
C LEU A 30 23.10 37.30 -10.57
N THR A 31 23.98 38.31 -10.49
CA THR A 31 24.59 38.69 -9.22
C THR A 31 24.37 40.20 -9.03
N ALA A 32 23.35 40.56 -8.28
CA ALA A 32 23.27 41.79 -7.46
C ALA A 32 21.86 41.94 -6.85
N PHE A 33 21.74 41.67 -5.58
CA PHE A 33 20.93 42.44 -4.64
C PHE A 33 21.08 41.84 -3.23
N ALA A 34 22.08 42.31 -2.53
CA ALA A 34 22.17 42.20 -1.09
C ALA A 34 22.22 43.64 -0.54
N THR A 35 21.61 43.77 0.63
CA THR A 35 21.71 44.92 1.56
C THR A 35 20.73 46.08 1.42
N ALA A 36 19.72 46.08 2.30
CA ALA A 36 19.31 47.30 3.01
C ALA A 36 18.82 46.91 4.42
N LYS A 37 19.42 47.56 5.40
CA LYS A 37 19.30 47.41 6.83
C LYS A 37 17.99 47.97 7.40
N ALA A 38 17.58 47.35 8.53
CA ALA A 38 16.59 47.80 9.48
C ALA A 38 16.73 49.25 9.93
N SER A 39 15.60 49.92 10.17
CA SER A 39 15.49 50.98 11.17
C SER A 39 14.13 50.93 11.85
N THR A 40 14.20 50.78 13.16
CA THR A 40 13.19 50.86 14.19
C THR A 40 12.56 52.26 14.24
N SER A 41 11.24 52.30 14.42
CA SER A 41 10.62 53.32 15.31
C SER A 41 9.15 52.95 15.54
N ALA A 42 8.81 52.76 16.81
CA ALA A 42 7.44 52.79 17.32
C ALA A 42 6.89 54.23 17.31
N PRO A 43 5.61 54.42 17.31
CA PRO A 43 5.00 55.41 18.19
C PRO A 43 3.86 54.87 19.04
N GLU A 44 3.76 55.53 20.18
CA GLU A 44 2.85 55.39 21.28
C GLU A 44 1.37 55.71 20.95
N SER A 45 0.54 55.05 21.76
CA SER A 45 -0.78 55.40 22.34
C SER A 45 -1.66 56.44 21.68
N SER A 46 -2.92 56.11 21.45
CA SER A 46 -4.04 56.72 22.21
C SER A 46 -5.40 56.21 21.71
N ASP A 47 -6.31 56.10 22.69
CA ASP A 47 -7.76 56.23 22.59
C ASP A 47 -8.58 55.00 22.15
N VAL A 48 -9.11 54.36 23.20
CA VAL A 48 -10.32 53.51 23.20
C VAL A 48 -11.54 54.42 23.15
N PRO A 49 -12.51 54.24 22.25
CA PRO A 49 -13.88 54.66 22.47
C PRO A 49 -14.73 53.46 22.90
N THR A 50 -15.38 53.62 24.01
CA THR A 50 -16.48 52.81 24.53
C THR A 50 -17.64 52.84 23.53
N PRO A 51 -18.27 51.69 23.15
CA PRO A 51 -19.50 51.73 22.40
C PRO A 51 -20.69 51.82 23.37
N GLU A 52 -21.49 52.82 23.08
CA GLU A 52 -22.82 53.02 23.66
C GLU A 52 -23.78 51.89 23.32
N ALA A 53 -24.69 51.62 24.26
CA ALA A 53 -25.77 50.64 24.16
C ALA A 53 -26.75 51.04 23.05
N GLY A 54 -26.96 50.09 22.09
CA GLY A 54 -28.05 50.15 21.10
C GLY A 54 -29.09 49.07 21.42
N GLU A 55 -30.27 49.50 21.74
CA GLU A 55 -31.43 48.68 22.05
C GLU A 55 -31.96 47.90 20.86
N GLY A 56 -32.35 46.58 21.10
CA GLY A 56 -33.06 45.76 20.14
C GLY A 56 -33.21 44.32 20.68
N GLY A 57 -34.17 44.14 21.63
CA GLY A 57 -34.27 42.93 22.44
C GLY A 57 -34.97 41.74 21.80
N GLU A 58 -34.42 40.57 22.02
CA GLU A 58 -35.10 39.32 22.29
C GLU A 58 -34.61 38.80 23.65
N ALA A 59 -35.50 38.10 24.41
CA ALA A 59 -35.28 37.70 25.82
C ALA A 59 -33.91 37.04 26.05
N GLY A 60 -33.07 37.74 26.84
CA GLY A 60 -31.66 37.51 26.92
C GLY A 60 -31.22 36.18 27.54
N VAL A 61 -30.47 35.38 26.79
CA VAL A 61 -29.55 34.41 27.35
C VAL A 61 -28.49 35.16 28.16
N PRO A 62 -28.23 34.86 29.44
CA PRO A 62 -27.21 35.54 30.23
C PRO A 62 -25.85 35.46 29.56
N LEU A 63 -25.02 36.50 29.70
CA LEU A 63 -23.67 36.54 29.11
C LEU A 63 -22.80 35.43 29.75
N VAL A 64 -22.70 34.29 29.10
CA VAL A 64 -21.95 33.09 29.56
C VAL A 64 -20.55 33.14 29.02
N THR A 65 -19.52 33.21 29.90
CA THR A 65 -18.12 33.13 29.47
C THR A 65 -17.75 31.72 29.12
N ASN A 66 -16.61 31.52 28.39
CA ASN A 66 -16.12 30.16 28.12
C ASN A 66 -15.78 29.39 29.40
N ALA A 67 -15.24 30.08 30.43
CA ALA A 67 -14.96 29.52 31.74
C ALA A 67 -16.26 29.04 32.45
N THR A 68 -17.30 29.90 32.46
CA THR A 68 -18.61 29.55 33.05
C THR A 68 -19.24 28.34 32.34
N PHE A 69 -19.14 28.29 31.01
CA PHE A 69 -19.64 27.18 30.20
C PHE A 69 -18.95 25.87 30.55
N VAL A 70 -17.60 25.86 30.56
CA VAL A 70 -16.79 24.67 30.88
C VAL A 70 -17.05 24.21 32.32
N ALA A 71 -17.06 25.11 33.29
CA ALA A 71 -17.32 24.76 34.70
C ALA A 71 -18.70 24.12 34.88
N ALA A 72 -19.72 24.64 34.18
CA ALA A 72 -21.08 24.11 34.30
C ALA A 72 -21.24 22.70 33.69
N ILE A 73 -20.53 22.37 32.60
CA ILE A 73 -20.64 21.08 31.93
C ILE A 73 -19.78 20.00 32.63
N PHE A 74 -18.60 20.36 33.13
CA PHE A 74 -17.59 19.48 33.71
C PHE A 74 -17.48 19.58 35.23
N GLY A 75 -18.60 19.76 35.91
CA GLY A 75 -18.63 19.88 37.41
C GLY A 75 -18.17 18.61 38.15
N ASN A 76 -18.21 17.43 37.50
CA ASN A 76 -17.84 16.15 38.11
C ASN A 76 -16.82 15.44 37.22
N VAL A 77 -15.53 15.72 37.37
CA VAL A 77 -14.44 15.12 36.59
C VAL A 77 -13.81 13.98 37.39
N PRO A 78 -13.60 12.77 36.85
CA PRO A 78 -12.95 11.68 37.53
C PRO A 78 -11.55 12.04 38.04
N ASP A 79 -11.12 11.43 39.17
CA ASP A 79 -9.81 11.67 39.76
C ASP A 79 -8.66 11.46 38.74
N GLY A 80 -7.77 12.46 38.69
CA GLY A 80 -6.61 12.44 37.79
C GLY A 80 -6.94 12.71 36.29
N ALA A 81 -8.22 12.85 35.94
CA ALA A 81 -8.60 13.23 34.57
C ALA A 81 -8.67 14.76 34.41
N GLN A 82 -8.55 15.21 33.17
CA GLN A 82 -8.54 16.64 32.84
C GLN A 82 -9.48 16.96 31.68
N VAL A 83 -10.07 18.15 31.71
CA VAL A 83 -10.85 18.69 30.59
C VAL A 83 -9.89 19.17 29.50
N ALA A 84 -10.15 18.77 28.27
CA ALA A 84 -9.36 19.17 27.13
C ALA A 84 -10.02 20.34 26.37
N ILE A 85 -9.29 21.43 26.20
CA ILE A 85 -9.66 22.58 25.35
C ILE A 85 -8.68 22.74 24.19
N CYS A 86 -9.11 23.41 23.12
CA CYS A 86 -8.28 23.72 21.98
C CYS A 86 -8.68 25.10 21.42
N SER A 87 -7.72 26.00 21.26
CA SER A 87 -7.92 27.32 20.66
C SER A 87 -7.02 27.49 19.43
N LYS A 88 -7.60 27.91 18.31
CA LYS A 88 -6.91 28.02 17.01
C LYS A 88 -7.18 29.36 16.36
N PRO A 89 -6.16 30.19 16.08
CA PRO A 89 -6.32 31.40 15.27
C PRO A 89 -6.59 31.05 13.79
N GLY A 90 -7.21 31.93 13.03
CA GLY A 90 -7.41 31.77 11.59
C GLY A 90 -8.28 30.60 11.18
N ASP A 91 -7.92 29.91 10.07
CA ASP A 91 -8.67 28.73 9.60
C ASP A 91 -8.37 27.49 10.46
N PRO A 92 -9.36 26.88 11.12
CA PRO A 92 -9.17 25.74 12.00
C PRO A 92 -8.73 24.45 11.28
N GLY A 93 -8.81 24.41 9.93
CA GLY A 93 -8.39 23.26 9.13
C GLY A 93 -6.89 23.15 8.87
N GLN A 94 -6.12 24.23 9.12
CA GLN A 94 -4.70 24.29 8.69
C GLN A 94 -3.72 23.66 9.67
N ASP A 95 -4.03 23.62 10.97
CA ASP A 95 -3.14 23.06 12.00
C ASP A 95 -3.77 21.86 12.72
N GLY A 96 -2.93 20.97 13.27
CA GLY A 96 -3.39 19.82 14.07
C GLY A 96 -4.22 20.24 15.29
N TRP A 97 -5.04 19.33 15.80
CA TRP A 97 -5.84 19.50 17.03
C TRP A 97 -4.98 19.24 18.26
N LYS A 98 -4.47 20.31 18.90
CA LYS A 98 -3.63 20.19 20.10
C LYS A 98 -4.50 20.40 21.35
N ALA A 99 -4.69 19.36 22.14
CA ALA A 99 -5.36 19.42 23.41
C ALA A 99 -4.52 20.20 24.43
N GLN A 100 -5.17 21.03 25.23
CA GLN A 100 -4.58 21.73 26.36
C GLN A 100 -5.42 21.45 27.59
N ALA A 101 -4.79 21.23 28.73
CA ALA A 101 -5.46 21.16 30.01
C ALA A 101 -6.01 22.52 30.40
N VAL A 102 -7.15 22.53 31.04
CA VAL A 102 -7.77 23.77 31.55
C VAL A 102 -6.95 24.31 32.73
N VAL A 103 -6.49 25.55 32.60
CA VAL A 103 -5.86 26.37 33.65
C VAL A 103 -6.68 27.65 33.85
N ASP A 104 -6.87 28.43 32.80
CA ASP A 104 -7.70 29.61 32.72
C ASP A 104 -8.34 29.65 31.34
N VAL A 105 -9.60 29.20 31.26
CA VAL A 105 -10.29 28.97 29.97
C VAL A 105 -10.39 30.26 29.17
N ASP A 106 -10.72 31.40 29.80
CA ASP A 106 -10.98 32.67 29.10
C ASP A 106 -9.68 33.22 28.52
N SER A 107 -8.54 33.05 29.21
CA SER A 107 -7.22 33.42 28.68
C SER A 107 -6.73 32.43 27.61
N GLN A 108 -6.97 31.11 27.78
CA GLN A 108 -6.55 30.09 26.82
C GLN A 108 -7.42 30.10 25.55
N CYS A 109 -8.65 30.59 25.63
CA CYS A 109 -9.63 30.60 24.56
C CYS A 109 -10.15 32.01 24.26
N PRO A 110 -9.30 32.91 23.75
CA PRO A 110 -9.70 34.31 23.47
C PRO A 110 -10.82 34.39 22.41
N PRO A 111 -11.77 35.36 22.50
CA PRO A 111 -12.94 35.42 21.62
C PRO A 111 -12.64 35.60 20.12
N GLY A 112 -11.41 35.96 19.74
CA GLY A 112 -10.96 36.08 18.36
C GLY A 112 -10.50 34.80 17.71
N ASN A 113 -10.50 33.68 18.46
CA ASN A 113 -10.05 32.39 17.98
C ASN A 113 -11.20 31.40 17.80
N ASN A 114 -10.92 30.30 17.06
CA ASN A 114 -11.77 29.12 17.04
C ASN A 114 -11.57 28.35 18.34
N ASN A 115 -12.52 28.43 19.25
CA ASN A 115 -12.43 27.86 20.58
C ASN A 115 -13.29 26.59 20.68
N TYR A 116 -12.69 25.55 21.27
CA TYR A 116 -13.32 24.23 21.38
C TYR A 116 -13.06 23.60 22.74
N VAL A 117 -14.02 22.78 23.17
CA VAL A 117 -13.89 21.86 24.31
C VAL A 117 -14.21 20.44 23.84
N ASN A 118 -13.51 19.45 24.35
CA ASN A 118 -13.87 18.05 24.10
C ASN A 118 -15.00 17.63 25.05
N CYS A 119 -16.00 16.90 24.52
CA CYS A 119 -17.11 16.40 25.36
C CYS A 119 -16.71 15.26 26.31
N SER A 120 -15.48 14.76 26.20
CA SER A 120 -14.87 13.80 27.12
C SER A 120 -13.72 14.43 27.91
N THR A 121 -13.44 13.84 29.07
CA THR A 121 -12.20 14.09 29.83
C THR A 121 -11.20 12.98 29.58
N PHE A 122 -9.91 13.28 29.82
CA PHE A 122 -8.80 12.37 29.53
C PHE A 122 -7.78 12.34 30.65
N HIS A 123 -7.15 11.20 30.86
CA HIS A 123 -5.95 11.12 31.68
C HIS A 123 -4.74 11.64 30.91
N PRO A 124 -3.82 12.38 31.56
CA PRO A 124 -2.50 12.68 30.96
C PRO A 124 -1.77 11.39 30.59
N ASP A 125 -0.96 11.43 29.54
CA ASP A 125 -0.11 10.31 29.16
C ASP A 125 1.10 10.12 30.11
N ASP A 126 1.97 9.15 29.78
CA ASP A 126 3.18 8.85 30.57
C ASP A 126 4.14 10.05 30.68
N ASP A 127 4.14 10.94 29.68
CA ASP A 127 4.92 12.19 29.63
C ASP A 127 4.22 13.36 30.39
N LYS A 128 3.08 13.09 31.03
CA LYS A 128 2.20 14.08 31.69
C LYS A 128 1.62 15.13 30.75
N GLU A 129 1.58 14.84 29.44
CA GLU A 129 0.91 15.66 28.44
C GLU A 129 -0.55 15.24 28.30
N LEU A 130 -1.45 16.25 28.16
CA LEU A 130 -2.85 15.97 27.87
C LEU A 130 -3.04 15.72 26.38
N LYS A 131 -3.42 14.49 26.03
CA LYS A 131 -3.73 14.09 24.65
C LYS A 131 -5.15 13.54 24.58
N ALA A 132 -6.03 14.21 23.82
CA ALA A 132 -7.41 13.78 23.59
C ALA A 132 -7.45 12.57 22.62
N ARG A 133 -7.06 11.38 23.10
CA ARG A 133 -7.01 10.12 22.39
C ARG A 133 -7.87 9.07 23.08
N LYS A 134 -8.28 8.04 22.32
CA LYS A 134 -9.15 6.96 22.85
C LYS A 134 -8.49 6.19 24.00
N GLU A 135 -7.21 5.97 23.94
CA GLU A 135 -6.41 5.29 24.96
C GLU A 135 -6.35 6.06 26.28
N ASN A 136 -6.51 7.39 26.24
CA ASN A 136 -6.46 8.27 27.42
C ASN A 136 -7.87 8.64 27.93
N PHE A 137 -8.92 8.08 27.36
CA PHE A 137 -10.29 8.38 27.73
C PHE A 137 -10.56 8.10 29.21
N ALA A 138 -11.16 9.08 29.88
CA ALA A 138 -11.54 8.94 31.28
C ALA A 138 -13.07 8.90 31.47
N ALA A 139 -13.80 9.87 30.89
CA ALA A 139 -15.25 9.89 30.98
C ALA A 139 -15.88 10.75 29.88
N TYR A 140 -17.11 10.41 29.49
CA TYR A 140 -17.96 11.15 28.55
C TYR A 140 -18.99 11.97 29.32
N HIS A 141 -19.00 13.29 29.15
CA HIS A 141 -19.82 14.24 29.95
C HIS A 141 -21.05 14.74 29.23
N ALA A 142 -21.02 14.77 27.91
CA ALA A 142 -22.14 15.28 27.13
C ALA A 142 -22.20 14.69 25.72
N VAL A 143 -23.39 14.42 25.23
CA VAL A 143 -23.68 14.14 23.83
C VAL A 143 -23.70 15.45 23.07
N MET A 144 -22.96 15.54 21.97
CA MET A 144 -22.94 16.70 21.07
C MET A 144 -23.48 16.28 19.69
N LEU A 145 -24.57 16.93 19.25
CA LEU A 145 -25.18 16.77 17.94
C LEU A 145 -24.73 17.93 17.04
N ASP A 146 -24.23 17.66 15.86
CA ASP A 146 -23.67 18.64 14.93
C ASP A 146 -24.55 18.81 13.69
N ASP A 147 -24.45 19.98 13.06
CA ASP A 147 -25.17 20.34 11.83
C ASP A 147 -26.70 20.35 11.96
N ILE A 148 -27.21 20.67 13.17
CA ILE A 148 -28.63 20.86 13.40
C ILE A 148 -29.12 22.14 12.71
N GLY A 149 -30.26 22.09 12.06
CA GLY A 149 -30.84 23.18 11.27
C GLY A 149 -30.37 23.23 9.83
N THR A 150 -29.36 22.44 9.44
CA THR A 150 -28.86 22.34 8.06
C THR A 150 -28.93 20.92 7.51
N LYS A 151 -28.08 20.02 8.01
CA LYS A 151 -28.11 18.60 7.58
C LYS A 151 -29.09 17.75 8.40
N VAL A 152 -29.33 18.13 9.65
CA VAL A 152 -30.24 17.47 10.55
C VAL A 152 -31.37 18.45 10.92
N SER A 153 -32.62 18.08 10.66
CA SER A 153 -33.78 18.93 10.97
C SER A 153 -33.95 19.10 12.49
N ASP A 154 -34.33 20.31 12.94
CA ASP A 154 -34.64 20.62 14.34
C ASP A 154 -35.74 19.69 14.93
N GLU A 155 -36.72 19.31 14.12
CA GLU A 155 -37.79 18.41 14.54
C GLU A 155 -37.30 17.05 15.05
N ARG A 156 -36.11 16.63 14.66
CA ARG A 156 -35.49 15.38 15.09
C ARG A 156 -34.99 15.39 16.54
N LEU A 157 -34.87 16.58 17.14
CA LEU A 157 -34.58 16.71 18.56
C LEU A 157 -35.77 16.28 19.42
N GLY A 158 -36.98 16.27 18.84
CA GLY A 158 -38.20 15.83 19.51
C GLY A 158 -38.48 16.61 20.82
N GLU A 159 -38.75 15.90 21.90
CA GLU A 159 -39.05 16.46 23.22
C GLU A 159 -37.82 16.69 24.10
N ILE A 160 -36.61 16.52 23.59
CA ILE A 160 -35.39 16.82 24.36
C ILE A 160 -35.12 18.33 24.38
N GLU A 161 -35.10 18.89 25.59
CA GLU A 161 -34.60 20.23 25.83
C GLU A 161 -33.10 20.18 25.94
N PRO A 162 -32.33 20.84 25.04
CA PRO A 162 -30.87 20.77 25.08
C PRO A 162 -30.29 21.52 26.28
N THR A 163 -29.16 21.04 26.80
CA THR A 163 -28.38 21.77 27.81
C THR A 163 -27.78 23.04 27.23
N TRP A 164 -27.32 22.99 25.97
CA TRP A 164 -26.89 24.18 25.23
C TRP A 164 -27.16 24.03 23.73
N ARG A 165 -27.27 25.17 23.06
CA ARG A 165 -27.30 25.27 21.60
C ARG A 165 -26.43 26.44 21.18
N ILE A 166 -25.44 26.21 20.33
CA ILE A 166 -24.51 27.21 19.82
C ILE A 166 -24.70 27.32 18.31
N GLU A 167 -25.01 28.49 17.81
CA GLU A 167 -24.98 28.80 16.39
C GLU A 167 -23.52 28.92 15.91
N THR A 168 -23.10 28.06 14.99
CA THR A 168 -21.73 27.96 14.51
C THR A 168 -21.51 28.55 13.12
N SER A 169 -22.59 28.78 12.39
CA SER A 169 -22.74 29.53 11.15
C SER A 169 -24.21 29.82 10.94
N PRO A 170 -24.62 30.75 10.07
CA PRO A 170 -26.01 31.15 9.91
C PRO A 170 -26.96 29.95 9.74
N GLY A 171 -27.87 29.74 10.70
CA GLY A 171 -28.84 28.66 10.69
C GLY A 171 -28.27 27.24 10.98
N ASN A 172 -26.99 27.13 11.32
CA ASN A 172 -26.36 25.86 11.66
C ASN A 172 -25.93 25.81 13.12
N TYR A 173 -26.33 24.78 13.83
CA TYR A 173 -26.18 24.68 15.26
C TYR A 173 -25.45 23.42 15.72
N GLN A 174 -24.64 23.57 16.78
CA GLN A 174 -24.22 22.47 17.63
C GLN A 174 -25.12 22.44 18.88
N VAL A 175 -25.69 21.28 19.15
CA VAL A 175 -26.59 21.06 20.28
C VAL A 175 -25.95 20.07 21.24
N GLY A 176 -25.90 20.43 22.52
CA GLY A 176 -25.33 19.58 23.54
C GLY A 176 -26.35 19.13 24.59
N ILE A 177 -26.25 17.88 24.98
CA ILE A 177 -27.08 17.21 25.97
C ILE A 177 -26.14 16.69 27.06
N ALA A 178 -26.04 17.41 28.20
CA ALA A 178 -25.17 17.00 29.29
C ALA A 178 -25.72 15.77 30.01
N LEU A 179 -24.83 14.88 30.42
CA LEU A 179 -25.16 13.72 31.22
C LEU A 179 -25.31 14.10 32.70
N THR A 180 -26.24 13.42 33.42
CA THR A 180 -26.42 13.59 34.86
C THR A 180 -25.16 13.17 35.61
N GLU A 181 -24.59 12.04 35.24
CA GLU A 181 -23.29 11.55 35.72
C GLU A 181 -22.36 11.28 34.54
N PRO A 182 -21.04 11.54 34.68
CA PRO A 182 -20.07 11.21 33.63
C PRO A 182 -20.04 9.70 33.36
N LEU A 183 -20.12 9.32 32.10
CA LEU A 183 -20.07 7.92 31.69
C LEU A 183 -18.61 7.47 31.53
N THR A 184 -18.08 6.71 32.48
CA THR A 184 -16.67 6.26 32.52
C THR A 184 -16.42 4.99 31.71
N ASP A 185 -17.45 4.21 31.38
CA ASP A 185 -17.35 3.05 30.52
C ASP A 185 -17.23 3.49 29.04
N ALA A 186 -16.04 3.38 28.49
CA ALA A 186 -15.75 3.74 27.10
C ALA A 186 -16.53 2.90 26.07
N ALA A 187 -16.84 1.63 26.38
CA ALA A 187 -17.63 0.78 25.50
C ALA A 187 -19.07 1.27 25.43
N ARG A 188 -19.68 1.53 26.61
CA ARG A 188 -21.04 2.05 26.71
C ARG A 188 -21.18 3.45 26.10
N ALA A 189 -20.18 4.32 26.32
CA ALA A 189 -20.16 5.66 25.70
C ALA A 189 -20.05 5.57 24.17
N THR A 190 -19.26 4.61 23.66
CA THR A 190 -19.13 4.36 22.22
C THR A 190 -20.44 3.81 21.63
N GLU A 191 -21.12 2.87 22.30
CA GLU A 191 -22.42 2.33 21.87
C GLU A 191 -23.47 3.44 21.80
N LEU A 192 -23.55 4.32 22.79
CA LEU A 192 -24.49 5.46 22.80
C LEU A 192 -24.22 6.41 21.62
N GLN A 193 -22.94 6.78 21.40
CA GLN A 193 -22.55 7.64 20.28
C GLN A 193 -22.88 6.98 18.93
N GLN A 194 -22.63 5.68 18.80
CA GLN A 194 -22.93 4.93 17.60
C GLN A 194 -24.43 4.89 17.32
N ALA A 195 -25.26 4.62 18.34
CA ALA A 195 -26.71 4.58 18.19
C ALA A 195 -27.28 5.96 17.79
N ILE A 196 -26.71 7.07 18.26
CA ILE A 196 -27.06 8.44 17.85
C ILE A 196 -26.74 8.67 16.38
N LEU A 197 -25.58 8.23 15.90
CA LEU A 197 -25.20 8.32 14.50
C LEU A 197 -26.09 7.46 13.59
N GLU A 198 -26.38 6.22 14.00
CA GLU A 198 -27.27 5.31 13.27
C GLU A 198 -28.70 5.82 13.20
N ALA A 199 -29.15 6.51 14.25
CA ALA A 199 -30.45 7.19 14.25
C ALA A 199 -30.47 8.45 13.37
N GLY A 200 -29.33 8.88 12.81
CA GLY A 200 -29.21 10.08 11.96
C GLY A 200 -29.48 11.41 12.70
N LEU A 201 -29.19 11.46 13.99
CA LEU A 201 -29.35 12.64 14.85
C LEU A 201 -28.12 13.55 14.84
N CYS A 202 -27.06 13.16 14.16
CA CYS A 202 -25.81 13.91 14.06
C CYS A 202 -25.14 13.61 12.70
N ASP A 203 -24.39 14.56 12.18
CA ASP A 203 -23.58 14.29 10.98
C ASP A 203 -22.62 13.10 11.21
N HIS A 204 -22.55 12.19 10.25
CA HIS A 204 -21.73 10.96 10.34
C HIS A 204 -20.22 11.23 10.58
N GLY A 205 -19.74 12.39 10.15
CA GLY A 205 -18.38 12.85 10.43
C GLY A 205 -18.16 13.30 11.88
N ALA A 206 -19.24 13.43 12.68
CA ALA A 206 -19.21 13.95 14.04
C ALA A 206 -19.10 12.88 15.13
N GLY A 207 -18.90 11.59 14.79
CA GLY A 207 -18.84 10.50 15.75
C GLY A 207 -17.53 10.36 16.51
N GLY A 208 -17.61 9.70 17.66
CA GLY A 208 -16.47 9.28 18.48
C GLY A 208 -16.25 10.08 19.77
N LEU A 209 -15.61 9.41 20.76
CA LEU A 209 -15.42 9.95 22.11
C LEU A 209 -14.38 11.08 22.21
N THR A 210 -13.66 11.40 21.13
CA THR A 210 -12.64 12.46 21.09
C THR A 210 -13.13 13.69 20.32
N ARG A 211 -14.43 13.86 20.21
CA ARG A 211 -15.06 14.94 19.44
C ARG A 211 -14.97 16.30 20.11
N TRP A 212 -14.67 17.33 19.32
CA TRP A 212 -14.58 18.71 19.75
C TRP A 212 -15.91 19.44 19.51
N SER A 213 -16.46 20.05 20.53
CA SER A 213 -17.58 20.98 20.49
C SER A 213 -17.06 22.43 20.53
N ARG A 214 -17.72 23.36 19.87
CA ARG A 214 -17.38 24.77 19.96
C ARG A 214 -17.74 25.34 21.32
N LEU A 215 -16.90 26.26 21.79
CA LEU A 215 -17.22 27.09 22.94
C LEU A 215 -18.05 28.31 22.52
N PRO A 216 -18.91 28.88 23.42
CA PRO A 216 -19.84 29.93 23.09
C PRO A 216 -19.16 31.22 22.64
N ASN A 217 -18.01 31.59 23.20
CA ASN A 217 -17.25 32.76 22.81
C ASN A 217 -16.06 32.40 21.93
N GLY A 218 -16.24 32.56 20.61
CA GLY A 218 -15.23 32.25 19.61
C GLY A 218 -15.74 32.61 18.22
N ILE A 219 -14.91 32.35 17.24
CA ILE A 219 -15.25 32.52 15.82
C ILE A 219 -15.31 31.15 15.09
N ASN A 220 -16.00 31.14 13.98
CA ASN A 220 -15.85 30.08 12.96
C ASN A 220 -14.97 30.61 11.81
N GLY A 221 -13.66 30.39 11.93
CA GLY A 221 -12.65 30.87 10.98
C GLY A 221 -12.54 30.05 9.68
N LYS A 222 -13.48 29.15 9.38
CA LYS A 222 -13.54 28.48 8.09
C LYS A 222 -13.87 29.50 6.99
N VAL A 223 -13.16 29.45 5.87
CA VAL A 223 -13.24 30.43 4.76
C VAL A 223 -14.67 30.67 4.25
N ASN A 224 -15.55 29.67 4.32
CA ASN A 224 -16.94 29.77 3.83
C ASN A 224 -17.95 30.24 4.90
N HIS A 225 -17.52 30.55 6.12
CA HIS A 225 -18.39 30.98 7.22
C HIS A 225 -18.05 32.39 7.64
N VAL A 226 -18.50 33.35 6.85
CA VAL A 226 -18.35 34.77 7.11
C VAL A 226 -19.71 35.42 7.39
N ASP A 227 -19.71 36.51 8.17
CA ASP A 227 -20.88 37.37 8.38
C ASP A 227 -21.14 38.28 7.17
N ALA A 228 -22.19 39.10 7.24
CA ALA A 228 -22.56 40.02 6.19
C ALA A 228 -21.49 41.10 5.90
N ALA A 229 -20.54 41.31 6.83
CA ALA A 229 -19.43 42.24 6.69
C ALA A 229 -18.15 41.58 6.14
N GLY A 230 -18.19 40.27 5.85
CA GLY A 230 -17.03 39.50 5.39
C GLY A 230 -16.05 39.07 6.48
N SER A 231 -16.40 39.26 7.76
CA SER A 231 -15.62 38.82 8.91
C SER A 231 -15.97 37.37 9.31
N PRO A 232 -15.06 36.63 9.95
CA PRO A 232 -15.36 35.26 10.45
C PRO A 232 -16.61 35.26 11.33
N PHE A 233 -17.52 34.30 11.10
CA PHE A 233 -18.78 34.21 11.85
C PHE A 233 -18.50 34.06 13.35
N ARG A 234 -19.10 34.88 14.19
CA ARG A 234 -19.02 34.76 15.66
C ARG A 234 -20.00 33.75 16.15
N CYS A 235 -19.52 32.70 16.88
CA CYS A 235 -20.39 31.71 17.51
C CYS A 235 -21.32 32.40 18.53
N ARG A 236 -22.57 31.99 18.59
CA ARG A 236 -23.59 32.56 19.48
C ARG A 236 -24.28 31.44 20.28
N LEU A 237 -24.29 31.58 21.62
CA LEU A 237 -25.07 30.73 22.49
C LEU A 237 -26.53 31.14 22.43
N VAL A 238 -27.41 30.30 21.89
CA VAL A 238 -28.85 30.62 21.70
C VAL A 238 -29.74 29.90 22.71
N VAL A 239 -29.26 28.80 23.29
CA VAL A 239 -29.93 28.10 24.41
C VAL A 239 -28.89 27.78 25.48
N TRP A 240 -29.23 28.07 26.73
CA TRP A 240 -28.39 27.77 27.86
C TRP A 240 -29.21 27.32 29.07
N ASN A 241 -29.25 25.99 29.32
CA ASN A 241 -29.99 25.33 30.37
C ASN A 241 -29.06 24.34 31.12
N PRO A 242 -28.08 24.80 31.92
CA PRO A 242 -27.07 23.94 32.53
C PRO A 242 -27.64 22.90 33.51
N GLU A 243 -28.84 23.17 34.03
CA GLU A 243 -29.59 22.25 34.94
C GLU A 243 -30.29 21.11 34.17
N LYS A 244 -30.45 21.21 32.85
CA LYS A 244 -31.05 20.17 32.03
C LYS A 244 -29.99 19.13 31.71
N ARG A 245 -30.07 18.00 32.40
CA ARG A 245 -29.18 16.87 32.25
C ARG A 245 -29.99 15.60 32.13
N TYR A 246 -29.41 14.60 31.47
CA TYR A 246 -30.09 13.35 31.15
C TYR A 246 -29.18 12.15 31.46
N THR A 247 -29.77 11.07 31.91
CA THR A 247 -29.07 9.76 31.94
C THR A 247 -28.97 9.20 30.53
N PRO A 248 -28.00 8.32 30.25
CA PRO A 248 -27.90 7.63 28.98
C PRO A 248 -29.20 6.93 28.60
N GLU A 249 -29.89 6.33 29.57
CA GLU A 249 -31.17 5.60 29.40
C GLU A 249 -32.31 6.54 28.97
N GLU A 250 -32.37 7.74 29.51
CA GLU A 250 -33.35 8.76 29.10
C GLU A 250 -33.11 9.23 27.65
N ILE A 251 -31.82 9.42 27.27
CA ILE A 251 -31.44 9.79 25.90
C ILE A 251 -31.85 8.65 24.93
N ILE A 252 -31.54 7.40 25.30
CA ILE A 252 -31.92 6.22 24.54
C ILE A 252 -33.43 6.14 24.34
N ALA A 253 -34.19 6.34 25.41
CA ALA A 253 -35.66 6.29 25.37
C ALA A 253 -36.28 7.41 24.54
N LYS A 254 -35.80 8.68 24.76
CA LYS A 254 -36.37 9.86 24.08
C LYS A 254 -36.08 9.87 22.56
N PHE A 255 -34.92 9.40 22.14
CA PHE A 255 -34.55 9.28 20.73
C PHE A 255 -34.89 7.91 20.14
N ASN A 256 -35.49 6.98 20.93
CA ASN A 256 -35.78 5.61 20.52
C ASN A 256 -34.58 4.89 19.90
N LEU A 257 -33.41 5.02 20.55
CA LEU A 257 -32.14 4.46 20.07
C LEU A 257 -32.13 2.93 20.25
N LYS A 258 -31.60 2.22 19.27
CA LYS A 258 -31.35 0.79 19.35
C LYS A 258 -29.89 0.55 19.69
N LEU A 259 -29.64 0.03 20.89
CA LEU A 259 -28.29 -0.42 21.28
C LEU A 259 -28.12 -1.87 20.86
N GLY A 260 -27.00 -2.19 20.20
CA GLY A 260 -26.64 -3.55 19.83
C GLY A 260 -25.13 -3.72 19.81
N PRO A 261 -24.55 -4.93 20.06
CA PRO A 261 -23.14 -5.13 19.97
C PRO A 261 -22.66 -4.84 18.54
N SER A 262 -21.80 -3.84 18.40
CA SER A 262 -21.18 -3.44 17.13
C SER A 262 -20.23 -4.54 16.67
N THR A 263 -20.73 -5.42 15.80
CA THR A 263 -19.90 -6.34 15.03
C THR A 263 -19.94 -5.95 13.55
N LYS A 264 -19.36 -4.77 13.21
CA LYS A 264 -18.90 -4.48 11.83
C LYS A 264 -18.22 -3.11 11.76
N PRO A 265 -17.18 -2.95 10.94
CA PRO A 265 -16.67 -1.61 10.59
C PRO A 265 -17.76 -0.87 9.83
N LEU A 266 -17.97 0.38 10.21
CA LEU A 266 -18.95 1.29 9.61
C LEU A 266 -18.75 1.39 8.08
N GLN A 267 -19.60 0.68 7.34
CA GLN A 267 -19.95 1.09 5.99
C GLN A 267 -20.94 2.26 6.10
N ARG A 268 -20.60 3.36 5.45
CA ARG A 268 -21.38 4.58 5.44
C ARG A 268 -22.72 4.37 4.71
N ASP A 269 -23.76 3.99 5.43
CA ASP A 269 -25.13 4.08 4.92
C ASP A 269 -25.67 5.49 5.22
N ARG A 270 -25.77 6.31 4.20
CA ARG A 270 -26.47 7.58 4.26
C ARG A 270 -27.97 7.32 4.04
N LEU A 271 -28.74 7.46 5.09
CA LEU A 271 -30.18 7.65 4.97
C LEU A 271 -30.45 9.09 4.49
N SER A 272 -30.97 9.21 3.29
CA SER A 272 -31.56 10.45 2.78
C SER A 272 -32.96 10.58 3.39
N THR A 273 -33.15 11.58 4.23
CA THR A 273 -34.49 12.06 4.63
C THR A 273 -34.89 13.18 3.69
N THR A 274 -35.88 12.91 2.86
CA THR A 274 -36.64 13.95 2.14
C THR A 274 -37.86 14.33 2.96
N GLN A 275 -38.00 15.61 3.23
CA GLN A 275 -39.30 16.19 3.58
C GLN A 275 -39.99 16.81 2.38
N PRO A 276 -41.33 16.79 2.36
CA PRO A 276 -42.08 17.46 1.33
C PRO A 276 -42.43 18.87 1.80
N ASP A 277 -42.06 19.90 1.08
CA ASP A 277 -42.76 21.14 1.12
C ASP A 277 -42.95 21.76 -0.25
N SER A 278 -44.18 22.13 -0.39
CA SER A 278 -44.84 22.76 -1.48
C SER A 278 -44.15 24.05 -1.91
N GLU A 279 -43.77 24.12 -3.16
CA GLU A 279 -44.13 25.26 -4.03
C GLU A 279 -43.79 24.91 -5.50
N THR A 280 -44.76 25.14 -6.33
CA THR A 280 -44.79 24.86 -7.77
C THR A 280 -43.63 25.51 -8.50
N VAL A 281 -42.59 24.73 -8.79
CA VAL A 281 -41.61 25.02 -9.82
C VAL A 281 -41.79 24.03 -10.93
N LEU A 282 -42.02 24.53 -12.12
CA LEU A 282 -42.19 23.77 -13.36
C LEU A 282 -41.11 22.70 -13.49
N LEU A 283 -41.56 21.43 -13.44
CA LEU A 283 -40.75 20.26 -13.66
C LEU A 283 -39.97 20.37 -14.95
N PRO A 284 -38.63 20.24 -14.96
CA PRO A 284 -37.93 19.93 -16.19
C PRO A 284 -38.46 18.58 -16.71
N LYS A 285 -38.56 18.46 -18.03
CA LYS A 285 -38.93 17.22 -18.75
C LYS A 285 -38.10 16.07 -18.18
N PRO A 286 -38.63 14.81 -18.13
CA PRO A 286 -37.92 13.66 -17.62
C PRO A 286 -36.54 13.59 -18.28
N SER A 287 -35.51 13.72 -17.47
CA SER A 287 -34.12 13.62 -17.93
C SER A 287 -33.90 12.20 -18.44
N GLU A 288 -33.22 12.06 -19.54
CA GLU A 288 -32.76 10.78 -20.08
C GLU A 288 -31.75 10.15 -19.13
N ASN A 289 -32.21 9.57 -18.02
CA ASN A 289 -31.34 8.84 -17.09
C ASN A 289 -31.04 7.45 -17.70
N PRO A 290 -29.79 7.20 -18.12
CA PRO A 290 -29.42 5.97 -18.83
C PRO A 290 -29.65 4.70 -18.01
N VAL A 291 -29.67 4.78 -16.68
CA VAL A 291 -29.98 3.65 -15.79
C VAL A 291 -31.46 3.32 -15.84
N ILE A 292 -32.34 4.32 -15.85
CA ILE A 292 -33.78 4.13 -15.95
C ILE A 292 -34.14 3.49 -17.31
N GLU A 293 -33.52 3.97 -18.40
CA GLU A 293 -33.71 3.39 -19.72
C GLU A 293 -33.20 1.94 -19.81
N ALA A 294 -32.06 1.65 -19.19
CA ALA A 294 -31.52 0.28 -19.10
C ALA A 294 -32.43 -0.63 -18.26
N LEU A 295 -32.96 -0.15 -17.14
CA LEU A 295 -33.92 -0.86 -16.29
C LEU A 295 -35.22 -1.16 -17.06
N LYS A 296 -35.75 -0.21 -17.81
CA LYS A 296 -36.94 -0.40 -18.68
C LYS A 296 -36.66 -1.43 -19.77
N LYS A 297 -35.51 -1.33 -20.43
CA LYS A 297 -35.08 -2.29 -21.46
C LYS A 297 -34.90 -3.70 -20.92
N ALA A 298 -34.41 -3.83 -19.70
CA ALA A 298 -34.25 -5.12 -19.01
C ALA A 298 -35.58 -5.66 -18.39
N GLY A 299 -36.68 -4.92 -18.46
CA GLY A 299 -37.97 -5.30 -17.86
C GLY A 299 -37.96 -5.26 -16.32
N LEU A 300 -37.02 -4.53 -15.73
CA LEU A 300 -36.83 -4.45 -14.27
C LEU A 300 -37.45 -3.17 -13.64
N TYR A 301 -37.89 -2.22 -14.46
CA TYR A 301 -38.46 -0.97 -13.99
C TYR A 301 -39.95 -1.15 -13.62
N LYS A 302 -40.37 -0.72 -12.40
CA LYS A 302 -41.77 -0.75 -11.96
C LYS A 302 -42.40 0.65 -11.99
N THR A 303 -42.16 1.47 -10.97
CA THR A 303 -42.82 2.77 -10.83
C THR A 303 -41.91 3.81 -10.19
N PRO A 304 -42.08 5.10 -10.49
CA PRO A 304 -41.40 6.17 -9.74
C PRO A 304 -42.04 6.32 -8.35
N LEU A 305 -41.22 6.48 -7.32
CA LEU A 305 -41.66 6.71 -5.94
C LEU A 305 -41.52 8.16 -5.48
N GLY A 306 -41.08 9.06 -6.38
CA GLY A 306 -40.82 10.47 -6.10
C GLY A 306 -39.38 10.75 -5.66
N SER A 307 -38.97 12.01 -5.73
CA SER A 307 -37.63 12.49 -5.29
C SER A 307 -36.45 11.67 -5.83
N GLY A 308 -36.48 11.29 -7.12
CA GLY A 308 -35.40 10.52 -7.74
C GLY A 308 -35.32 9.05 -7.28
N LYS A 309 -36.34 8.54 -6.57
CA LYS A 309 -36.44 7.15 -6.15
C LYS A 309 -37.39 6.38 -7.06
N HIS A 310 -37.00 5.16 -7.45
CA HIS A 310 -37.76 4.30 -8.34
C HIS A 310 -37.85 2.89 -7.76
N ASP A 311 -39.10 2.32 -7.77
CA ASP A 311 -39.29 0.91 -7.47
C ASP A 311 -38.91 0.06 -8.66
N ILE A 312 -38.12 -0.98 -8.43
CA ILE A 312 -37.60 -1.86 -9.47
C ILE A 312 -37.71 -3.32 -9.03
N SER A 313 -37.73 -4.21 -10.00
CA SER A 313 -37.51 -5.64 -9.76
C SER A 313 -36.05 -5.88 -9.42
N CYS A 314 -35.77 -6.68 -8.40
CA CYS A 314 -34.39 -7.03 -8.07
C CYS A 314 -33.78 -7.92 -9.17
N PRO A 315 -32.63 -7.53 -9.77
CA PRO A 315 -31.94 -8.37 -10.76
C PRO A 315 -31.52 -9.75 -10.23
N TRP A 316 -31.48 -9.90 -8.91
CA TRP A 316 -31.13 -11.12 -8.15
C TRP A 316 -32.29 -11.68 -7.35
N VAL A 317 -33.52 -11.53 -7.86
CA VAL A 317 -34.78 -11.99 -7.18
C VAL A 317 -34.74 -13.50 -6.86
N HIS A 318 -34.01 -14.30 -7.62
CA HIS A 318 -33.86 -15.74 -7.40
C HIS A 318 -33.09 -16.08 -6.10
N GLU A 319 -32.39 -15.11 -5.51
CA GLU A 319 -31.71 -15.24 -4.22
C GLU A 319 -32.60 -14.77 -3.03
N HIS A 320 -33.80 -14.25 -3.30
CA HIS A 320 -34.71 -13.84 -2.24
C HIS A 320 -35.31 -15.05 -1.52
N THR A 321 -35.35 -15.00 -0.20
CA THR A 321 -36.05 -16.00 0.61
C THR A 321 -37.51 -16.01 0.22
N GLY A 322 -37.99 -17.11 -0.38
CA GLY A 322 -39.35 -17.25 -0.89
C GLY A 322 -39.61 -16.65 -2.29
N GLY A 323 -38.58 -16.13 -2.99
CA GLY A 323 -38.71 -15.65 -4.38
C GLY A 323 -39.60 -14.41 -4.55
N VAL A 324 -39.81 -13.62 -3.49
CA VAL A 324 -40.70 -12.46 -3.51
C VAL A 324 -39.97 -11.25 -4.09
N ASP A 325 -40.58 -10.65 -5.14
CA ASP A 325 -40.02 -9.45 -5.80
C ASP A 325 -40.63 -8.14 -5.25
N ASN A 326 -40.19 -7.73 -4.08
CA ASN A 326 -40.55 -6.45 -3.46
C ASN A 326 -39.35 -5.82 -2.72
N GLY A 327 -39.52 -4.61 -2.22
CA GLY A 327 -38.49 -3.96 -1.38
C GLY A 327 -37.17 -3.65 -2.05
N THR A 328 -37.16 -3.43 -3.37
CA THR A 328 -35.93 -3.07 -4.13
C THR A 328 -36.11 -1.71 -4.80
N ALA A 329 -35.16 -0.80 -4.61
CA ALA A 329 -35.23 0.54 -5.16
C ALA A 329 -33.91 0.97 -5.82
N TYR A 330 -34.04 1.76 -6.90
CA TYR A 330 -32.99 2.56 -7.51
C TYR A 330 -33.20 4.03 -7.15
N PHE A 331 -32.10 4.74 -6.90
CA PHE A 331 -32.05 6.18 -6.61
C PHE A 331 -31.24 6.87 -7.69
N GLU A 332 -31.81 7.94 -8.27
CA GLU A 332 -31.06 8.75 -9.25
C GLU A 332 -29.83 9.43 -8.65
N PRO A 333 -28.83 9.74 -9.48
CA PRO A 333 -27.66 10.52 -9.04
C PRO A 333 -28.08 11.86 -8.47
N ASP A 334 -27.50 12.23 -7.33
CA ASP A 334 -27.58 13.55 -6.71
C ASP A 334 -26.18 14.08 -6.36
N GLU A 335 -26.09 15.28 -5.77
CA GLU A 335 -24.83 15.90 -5.35
C GLU A 335 -24.05 15.04 -4.32
N SER A 336 -24.77 14.27 -3.50
CA SER A 336 -24.20 13.39 -2.48
C SER A 336 -23.87 12.00 -3.03
N PHE A 337 -24.60 11.56 -4.05
CA PHE A 337 -24.46 10.23 -4.68
C PHE A 337 -24.34 10.36 -6.21
N PRO A 338 -23.18 10.76 -6.73
CA PRO A 338 -22.99 11.02 -8.17
C PRO A 338 -23.24 9.82 -9.08
N MET A 339 -23.23 8.60 -8.55
CA MET A 339 -23.52 7.36 -9.29
C MET A 339 -24.96 6.86 -9.06
N GLY A 340 -25.74 7.55 -8.24
CA GLY A 340 -27.03 7.07 -7.76
C GLY A 340 -26.90 5.98 -6.70
N GLY A 341 -28.02 5.35 -6.34
CA GLY A 341 -28.07 4.31 -5.33
C GLY A 341 -28.89 3.09 -5.75
N PHE A 342 -28.58 1.95 -5.20
CA PHE A 342 -29.38 0.72 -5.31
C PHE A 342 -29.50 0.09 -3.95
N ARG A 343 -30.72 -0.33 -3.58
CA ARG A 343 -30.95 -1.06 -2.34
C ARG A 343 -32.01 -2.13 -2.50
N CYS A 344 -31.67 -3.32 -2.04
CA CYS A 344 -32.60 -4.43 -1.84
C CYS A 344 -32.68 -4.72 -0.34
N HIS A 345 -33.90 -4.92 0.19
CA HIS A 345 -34.13 -5.20 1.61
C HIS A 345 -34.14 -6.72 1.94
N HIS A 346 -33.78 -7.58 1.00
CA HIS A 346 -33.70 -9.03 1.22
C HIS A 346 -32.28 -9.46 1.65
N SER A 347 -32.09 -10.74 1.94
CA SER A 347 -30.89 -11.33 2.54
C SER A 347 -29.55 -11.00 1.82
N HIS A 348 -29.57 -10.65 0.55
CA HIS A 348 -28.41 -10.25 -0.22
C HIS A 348 -28.24 -8.73 -0.36
N GLY A 349 -29.06 -7.91 0.32
CA GLY A 349 -29.01 -6.45 0.23
C GLY A 349 -27.67 -5.82 0.63
N ASP A 350 -26.86 -6.54 1.40
CA ASP A 350 -25.50 -6.13 1.79
C ASP A 350 -24.43 -6.57 0.76
N HIS A 351 -24.79 -7.39 -0.23
CA HIS A 351 -23.87 -7.90 -1.25
C HIS A 351 -23.96 -7.13 -2.56
N TYR A 352 -25.13 -6.56 -2.89
CA TYR A 352 -25.36 -5.88 -4.16
C TYR A 352 -25.70 -4.41 -3.95
N HIS A 353 -24.87 -3.54 -4.52
CA HIS A 353 -24.99 -2.09 -4.48
C HIS A 353 -25.13 -1.51 -5.89
N ILE A 354 -25.06 -0.19 -6.02
CA ILE A 354 -25.22 0.49 -7.33
C ILE A 354 -24.20 0.03 -8.38
N HIS A 355 -23.00 -0.34 -7.98
CA HIS A 355 -21.95 -0.79 -8.89
C HIS A 355 -22.31 -2.11 -9.58
N GLU A 356 -22.84 -3.05 -8.83
CA GLU A 356 -23.31 -4.36 -9.31
C GLU A 356 -24.50 -4.19 -10.23
N LEU A 357 -25.46 -3.29 -9.87
CA LEU A 357 -26.58 -2.95 -10.72
C LEU A 357 -26.13 -2.37 -12.08
N LEU A 358 -25.24 -1.39 -12.08
CA LEU A 358 -24.72 -0.78 -13.30
C LEU A 358 -23.96 -1.77 -14.18
N THR A 359 -23.21 -2.68 -13.58
CA THR A 359 -22.53 -3.78 -14.26
C THR A 359 -23.52 -4.77 -14.87
N ARG A 360 -24.57 -5.14 -14.14
CA ARG A 360 -25.59 -6.09 -14.58
C ARG A 360 -26.42 -5.54 -15.73
N LEU A 361 -26.65 -4.23 -15.75
CA LEU A 361 -27.42 -3.54 -16.80
C LEU A 361 -26.56 -3.15 -18.01
N ASP A 362 -25.26 -3.43 -17.99
CA ASP A 362 -24.28 -3.00 -19.01
C ASP A 362 -24.35 -1.48 -19.30
N VAL A 363 -24.68 -0.70 -18.27
CA VAL A 363 -24.68 0.75 -18.35
C VAL A 363 -23.21 1.20 -18.20
N GLN A 364 -22.57 1.48 -19.33
CA GLN A 364 -21.27 2.13 -19.30
C GLN A 364 -21.35 3.40 -18.44
N LYS A 365 -20.32 3.67 -17.63
CA LYS A 365 -20.20 4.79 -16.69
C LYS A 365 -20.33 6.18 -17.33
N THR A 366 -21.46 6.46 -17.94
CA THR A 366 -21.87 7.78 -18.44
C THR A 366 -22.89 8.40 -17.50
N ALA A 367 -22.66 8.30 -16.19
CA ALA A 367 -23.26 9.27 -15.29
C ALA A 367 -22.67 10.63 -15.68
N ALA A 368 -23.52 11.57 -16.04
CA ALA A 368 -23.11 12.96 -16.21
C ALA A 368 -22.56 13.43 -14.86
N ARG A 369 -21.27 13.25 -14.62
CA ARG A 369 -20.57 13.89 -13.51
C ARG A 369 -20.75 15.38 -13.74
N HIS A 370 -21.37 16.09 -12.82
CA HIS A 370 -21.19 17.53 -12.74
C HIS A 370 -19.68 17.76 -12.65
N LYS A 371 -19.06 18.16 -13.75
CA LYS A 371 -17.61 18.37 -13.80
C LYS A 371 -17.28 19.49 -12.85
N THR A 372 -16.38 19.24 -11.93
CA THR A 372 -15.85 20.28 -11.04
C THR A 372 -15.30 21.44 -11.86
N VAL A 373 -15.66 22.68 -11.48
CA VAL A 373 -15.14 23.89 -12.11
C VAL A 373 -13.89 24.33 -11.36
N ILE A 374 -12.75 24.39 -12.06
CA ILE A 374 -11.51 24.98 -11.50
C ILE A 374 -11.28 26.33 -12.16
N ARG A 375 -11.29 27.39 -11.33
CA ARG A 375 -11.07 28.77 -11.73
C ARG A 375 -9.59 29.14 -11.62
N ILE A 376 -9.01 29.64 -12.70
CA ILE A 376 -7.62 30.09 -12.74
C ILE A 376 -7.54 31.48 -12.16
N ILE A 377 -7.07 31.60 -10.91
CA ILE A 377 -6.90 32.87 -10.21
C ILE A 377 -5.42 33.23 -10.20
N ALA A 378 -5.09 34.45 -10.61
CA ALA A 378 -3.69 34.92 -10.60
C ALA A 378 -3.23 35.13 -9.14
N GLY A 379 -2.08 34.54 -8.80
CA GLY A 379 -1.56 34.51 -7.43
C GLY A 379 -1.81 33.20 -6.69
N ASP A 380 -2.88 32.46 -7.02
CA ASP A 380 -3.31 31.24 -6.32
C ASP A 380 -2.91 29.94 -7.06
N LEU A 381 -1.71 29.93 -7.63
CA LEU A 381 -1.20 28.82 -8.44
C LEU A 381 -1.28 27.48 -7.70
N HIS A 382 -0.91 27.46 -6.42
CA HIS A 382 -0.92 26.21 -5.60
C HIS A 382 -2.34 25.68 -5.36
N ILE A 383 -3.34 26.56 -5.22
CA ILE A 383 -4.76 26.17 -5.04
C ILE A 383 -5.25 25.46 -6.31
N VAL A 384 -4.96 26.05 -7.47
CA VAL A 384 -5.35 25.50 -8.78
C VAL A 384 -4.69 24.14 -9.04
N VAL A 385 -3.39 24.02 -8.73
CA VAL A 385 -2.63 22.75 -8.87
C VAL A 385 -3.18 21.68 -7.93
N ASN A 386 -3.42 22.03 -6.66
CA ASN A 386 -3.99 21.10 -5.67
C ASN A 386 -5.39 20.61 -6.08
N ALA A 387 -6.26 21.53 -6.55
CA ALA A 387 -7.59 21.17 -7.02
C ALA A 387 -7.53 20.23 -8.25
N ALA A 388 -6.57 20.45 -9.15
CA ALA A 388 -6.35 19.57 -10.28
C ALA A 388 -5.88 18.16 -9.85
N GLU A 389 -4.97 18.09 -8.87
CA GLU A 389 -4.49 16.83 -8.29
C GLU A 389 -5.64 16.07 -7.60
N GLU A 390 -6.45 16.77 -6.80
CA GLU A 390 -7.60 16.17 -6.11
C GLU A 390 -8.62 15.58 -7.09
N GLN A 391 -8.91 16.31 -8.17
CA GLN A 391 -9.79 15.82 -9.23
C GLN A 391 -9.18 14.62 -9.96
N LEU A 392 -7.88 14.61 -10.21
CA LEU A 392 -7.19 13.46 -10.79
C LEU A 392 -7.27 12.23 -9.86
N ALA A 393 -7.05 12.42 -8.57
CA ALA A 393 -7.18 11.37 -7.55
C ALA A 393 -8.62 10.82 -7.47
N SER A 394 -9.63 11.69 -7.58
CA SER A 394 -11.06 11.30 -7.54
C SER A 394 -11.47 10.38 -8.70
N LEU A 395 -10.70 10.33 -9.79
CA LEU A 395 -10.94 9.39 -10.89
C LEU A 395 -10.69 7.92 -10.48
N GLY A 396 -9.99 7.67 -9.38
CA GLY A 396 -9.75 6.34 -8.81
C GLY A 396 -8.83 5.44 -9.66
N ARG A 397 -8.13 5.98 -10.65
CA ARG A 397 -7.25 5.25 -11.58
C ARG A 397 -5.85 5.87 -11.69
N HIS A 398 -5.62 7.01 -11.07
CA HIS A 398 -4.34 7.70 -11.01
C HIS A 398 -3.77 7.65 -9.60
N PHE A 399 -2.48 7.43 -9.53
CA PHE A 399 -1.73 7.19 -8.29
C PHE A 399 -0.37 7.89 -8.37
N GLN A 400 0.33 7.94 -7.24
CA GLN A 400 1.74 8.29 -7.21
C GLN A 400 2.60 7.04 -6.98
N ALA A 401 3.67 6.88 -7.75
CA ALA A 401 4.66 5.83 -7.56
C ALA A 401 6.06 6.33 -7.95
N GLY A 402 7.04 6.18 -7.06
CA GLY A 402 8.43 6.60 -7.33
C GLY A 402 8.60 8.08 -7.69
N GLY A 403 7.72 8.96 -7.20
CA GLY A 403 7.74 10.40 -7.53
C GLY A 403 7.17 10.74 -8.92
N LEU A 404 6.42 9.82 -9.52
CA LEU A 404 5.72 9.99 -10.81
C LEU A 404 4.21 9.86 -10.62
N ILE A 405 3.45 10.50 -11.49
CA ILE A 405 2.01 10.21 -11.65
C ILE A 405 1.91 8.97 -12.54
N VAL A 406 1.20 7.95 -12.05
CA VAL A 406 1.00 6.68 -12.76
C VAL A 406 -0.48 6.34 -12.86
N SER A 407 -0.83 5.52 -13.86
CA SER A 407 -2.13 4.87 -13.99
C SER A 407 -1.97 3.35 -13.98
N VAL A 408 -3.03 2.62 -13.63
CA VAL A 408 -3.11 1.18 -13.84
C VAL A 408 -3.88 0.94 -15.11
N GLU A 409 -3.21 0.36 -16.11
CA GLU A 409 -3.79 0.01 -17.40
C GLU A 409 -3.81 -1.51 -17.55
N THR A 410 -4.85 -2.03 -18.19
CA THR A 410 -4.99 -3.46 -18.45
C THR A 410 -4.81 -3.70 -19.94
N ASP A 411 -3.89 -4.58 -20.28
CA ASP A 411 -3.69 -5.03 -21.65
C ASP A 411 -4.96 -5.70 -22.17
N THR A 412 -5.48 -5.24 -23.31
CA THR A 412 -6.76 -5.69 -23.84
C THR A 412 -6.72 -7.11 -24.42
N ALA A 413 -5.54 -7.61 -24.79
CA ALA A 413 -5.38 -8.93 -25.36
C ALA A 413 -5.18 -10.01 -24.28
N THR A 414 -4.43 -9.69 -23.23
CA THR A 414 -4.06 -10.64 -22.18
C THR A 414 -4.86 -10.46 -20.88
N GLY A 415 -5.45 -9.28 -20.67
CA GLY A 415 -6.08 -8.90 -19.39
C GLY A 415 -5.07 -8.60 -18.26
N ASP A 416 -3.77 -8.52 -18.57
CA ASP A 416 -2.75 -8.28 -17.56
C ASP A 416 -2.65 -6.80 -17.17
N PRO A 417 -2.72 -6.44 -15.87
CA PRO A 417 -2.55 -5.08 -15.43
C PRO A 417 -1.07 -4.68 -15.35
N ALA A 418 -0.78 -3.46 -15.76
CA ALA A 418 0.53 -2.84 -15.67
C ALA A 418 0.45 -1.43 -15.08
N ILE A 419 1.52 -1.01 -14.43
CA ILE A 419 1.70 0.39 -14.02
C ILE A 419 2.31 1.16 -15.19
N VAL A 420 1.62 2.23 -15.64
CA VAL A 420 2.05 3.08 -16.75
C VAL A 420 2.29 4.50 -16.23
N ALA A 421 3.47 5.05 -16.50
CA ALA A 421 3.75 6.45 -16.18
C ALA A 421 2.92 7.37 -17.06
N THR A 422 2.12 8.25 -16.46
CA THR A 422 1.30 9.23 -17.17
C THR A 422 2.21 10.28 -17.80
N SER A 423 2.08 10.51 -19.11
CA SER A 423 2.81 11.58 -19.79
C SER A 423 2.12 12.95 -19.61
N ALA A 424 2.84 14.05 -19.78
CA ALA A 424 2.26 15.40 -19.66
C ALA A 424 1.09 15.66 -20.61
N PRO A 425 1.12 15.22 -21.89
CA PRO A 425 -0.04 15.29 -22.77
C PRO A 425 -1.23 14.43 -22.31
N ALA A 426 -0.96 13.21 -21.79
CA ALA A 426 -2.00 12.34 -21.26
C ALA A 426 -2.67 12.97 -20.02
N LEU A 427 -1.88 13.53 -19.09
CA LEU A 427 -2.37 14.27 -17.93
C LEU A 427 -3.27 15.44 -18.34
N THR A 428 -2.84 16.22 -19.34
CA THR A 428 -3.61 17.35 -19.89
C THR A 428 -4.95 16.88 -20.44
N ARG A 429 -4.96 15.80 -21.23
CA ARG A 429 -6.18 15.21 -21.79
C ARG A 429 -7.12 14.72 -20.70
N GLU A 430 -6.61 14.00 -19.70
CA GLU A 430 -7.41 13.49 -18.59
C GLU A 430 -8.09 14.63 -17.80
N LEU A 431 -7.34 15.66 -17.46
CA LEU A 431 -7.87 16.82 -16.73
C LEU A 431 -8.78 17.71 -17.60
N SER A 432 -8.63 17.71 -18.93
CA SER A 432 -9.58 18.36 -19.82
C SER A 432 -10.93 17.62 -19.87
N VAL A 433 -10.90 16.28 -19.73
CA VAL A 433 -12.13 15.47 -19.66
C VAL A 433 -12.78 15.55 -18.27
N ALA A 434 -12.00 15.54 -17.20
CA ALA A 434 -12.50 15.46 -15.84
C ALA A 434 -13.04 16.78 -15.30
N VAL A 435 -12.51 17.94 -15.74
CA VAL A 435 -12.68 19.27 -15.12
C VAL A 435 -13.16 20.29 -16.16
N ILE A 436 -13.98 21.25 -15.73
CA ILE A 436 -14.26 22.47 -16.45
C ILE A 436 -13.27 23.54 -15.98
N TRP A 437 -12.45 24.04 -16.89
CA TRP A 437 -11.49 25.10 -16.60
C TRP A 437 -12.06 26.46 -16.98
N GLU A 438 -11.99 27.44 -16.07
CA GLU A 438 -12.46 28.80 -16.29
C GLU A 438 -11.37 29.82 -16.01
N LYS A 439 -11.26 30.82 -16.86
CA LYS A 439 -10.41 32.00 -16.68
C LYS A 439 -11.25 33.29 -16.70
N TYR A 440 -10.98 34.21 -15.80
CA TYR A 440 -11.65 35.50 -15.74
C TYR A 440 -11.26 36.37 -16.94
N ASP A 441 -12.23 36.85 -17.70
CA ASP A 441 -12.05 37.83 -18.75
C ASP A 441 -12.37 39.25 -18.23
N GLY A 442 -11.33 40.05 -17.97
CA GLY A 442 -11.44 41.41 -17.44
C GLY A 442 -12.20 42.37 -18.35
N ARG A 443 -12.36 42.05 -19.64
CA ARG A 443 -13.10 42.89 -20.60
C ARG A 443 -14.60 42.71 -20.44
N THR A 444 -15.05 41.45 -20.39
CA THR A 444 -16.48 41.09 -20.24
C THR A 444 -16.91 40.97 -18.78
N LYS A 445 -15.98 40.99 -17.82
CA LYS A 445 -16.19 40.75 -16.38
C LYS A 445 -16.87 39.40 -16.07
N GLU A 446 -16.58 38.41 -16.86
CA GLU A 446 -17.17 37.05 -16.77
C GLU A 446 -16.11 35.97 -16.71
N TRP A 447 -16.44 34.85 -16.09
CA TRP A 447 -15.64 33.63 -16.15
C TRP A 447 -15.91 32.91 -17.48
N LYS A 448 -14.87 32.69 -18.27
CA LYS A 448 -14.97 32.01 -19.56
C LYS A 448 -14.25 30.67 -19.52
N ARG A 449 -14.87 29.68 -20.11
CA ARG A 449 -14.28 28.34 -20.26
C ARG A 449 -13.00 28.45 -21.11
N CYS A 450 -11.97 27.71 -20.68
CA CYS A 450 -10.68 27.65 -21.37
C CYS A 450 -10.09 26.21 -21.29
N ASP A 451 -9.03 25.99 -22.06
CA ASP A 451 -8.27 24.74 -21.95
C ASP A 451 -7.48 24.66 -20.62
N PRO A 452 -7.10 23.43 -20.19
CA PRO A 452 -6.24 23.25 -19.04
C PRO A 452 -4.95 24.07 -19.14
N PRO A 453 -4.59 24.85 -18.12
CA PRO A 453 -3.45 25.77 -18.21
C PRO A 453 -2.11 25.03 -18.16
N ALA A 454 -1.38 24.99 -19.27
CA ALA A 454 -0.13 24.24 -19.44
C ALA A 454 0.90 24.47 -18.31
N ARG A 455 1.04 25.74 -17.80
CA ARG A 455 1.94 26.06 -16.69
C ARG A 455 1.59 25.32 -15.40
N HIS A 456 0.29 25.27 -15.03
CA HIS A 456 -0.18 24.62 -13.80
C HIS A 456 -0.04 23.10 -13.91
N LEU A 457 -0.38 22.54 -15.07
CA LEU A 457 -0.24 21.11 -15.32
C LEU A 457 1.23 20.67 -15.41
N GLY A 458 2.12 21.52 -15.96
CA GLY A 458 3.56 21.27 -15.93
C GLY A 458 4.10 21.20 -14.50
N ILE A 459 3.64 22.09 -13.61
CA ILE A 459 4.01 22.08 -12.19
C ILE A 459 3.48 20.81 -11.51
N LEU A 460 2.23 20.42 -11.75
CA LEU A 460 1.68 19.17 -11.23
C LEU A 460 2.47 17.96 -11.71
N PHE A 461 2.77 17.90 -13.01
CA PHE A 461 3.50 16.80 -13.64
C PHE A 461 4.94 16.65 -13.10
N ASP A 462 5.63 17.78 -12.86
CA ASP A 462 7.00 17.81 -12.37
C ASP A 462 7.11 17.78 -10.83
N SER A 463 5.98 17.78 -10.12
CA SER A 463 5.94 17.58 -8.67
C SER A 463 6.51 16.22 -8.31
N ARG A 464 7.34 16.16 -7.28
CA ARG A 464 7.91 14.90 -6.78
C ARG A 464 7.12 14.33 -5.62
N THR A 465 6.32 15.17 -4.98
CA THR A 465 5.46 14.84 -3.85
C THR A 465 4.05 15.27 -4.19
N PHE A 466 3.11 14.38 -3.97
CA PHE A 466 1.69 14.57 -4.26
C PHE A 466 0.89 14.51 -2.97
N ARG A 467 -0.11 15.37 -2.84
CA ARG A 467 -0.89 15.50 -1.61
C ARG A 467 -2.14 14.62 -1.61
N TYR A 468 -2.78 14.49 -2.76
CA TYR A 468 -4.08 13.82 -2.90
C TYR A 468 -4.00 12.48 -3.64
N LEU A 469 -3.02 12.32 -4.52
CA LEU A 469 -2.84 11.05 -5.23
C LEU A 469 -2.41 9.96 -4.25
N PRO A 470 -3.16 8.84 -4.15
CA PRO A 470 -2.78 7.74 -3.26
C PRO A 470 -1.49 7.08 -3.74
N GLN A 471 -0.68 6.61 -2.79
CA GLN A 471 0.57 5.90 -3.07
C GLN A 471 0.25 4.53 -3.68
N LEU A 472 0.94 4.16 -4.76
CA LEU A 472 0.84 2.84 -5.37
C LEU A 472 2.18 2.10 -5.25
N THR A 473 2.18 0.94 -4.59
CA THR A 473 3.35 0.07 -4.43
C THR A 473 3.40 -1.09 -5.41
N GLY A 474 2.28 -1.39 -6.08
CA GLY A 474 2.20 -2.47 -7.07
C GLY A 474 0.77 -2.80 -7.47
N VAL A 475 0.63 -3.65 -8.50
CA VAL A 475 -0.65 -4.22 -8.95
C VAL A 475 -0.76 -5.68 -8.55
N VAL A 476 -1.99 -6.12 -8.28
CA VAL A 476 -2.31 -7.47 -7.84
C VAL A 476 -3.30 -8.11 -8.80
N ARG A 477 -3.05 -9.36 -9.18
CA ARG A 477 -3.77 -10.08 -10.24
C ARG A 477 -4.70 -11.18 -9.73
N GLN A 478 -4.74 -11.37 -8.41
CA GLN A 478 -5.47 -12.45 -7.72
C GLN A 478 -5.60 -12.17 -6.22
N PRO A 479 -6.43 -12.90 -5.46
CA PRO A 479 -6.46 -12.79 -4.00
C PRO A 479 -5.07 -13.00 -3.40
N HIS A 480 -4.73 -12.21 -2.36
CA HIS A 480 -3.41 -12.20 -1.76
C HIS A 480 -3.47 -11.94 -0.25
N PHE A 481 -2.50 -12.43 0.49
CA PHE A 481 -2.35 -12.13 1.91
C PHE A 481 -1.71 -10.74 2.09
N ARG A 482 -2.33 -9.92 2.89
CA ARG A 482 -1.79 -8.61 3.27
C ARG A 482 -0.69 -8.78 4.30
N GLU A 483 0.47 -8.16 4.06
CA GLU A 483 1.66 -8.36 4.90
C GLU A 483 1.49 -7.82 6.33
N ALA A 484 0.74 -6.72 6.48
CA ALA A 484 0.59 -6.04 7.77
C ALA A 484 -0.17 -6.86 8.82
N ASP A 485 -1.15 -7.67 8.42
CA ASP A 485 -2.08 -8.37 9.31
C ASP A 485 -2.38 -9.82 8.91
N GLY A 486 -1.79 -10.32 7.81
CA GLY A 486 -2.01 -11.66 7.29
C GLY A 486 -3.41 -11.90 6.70
N VAL A 487 -4.24 -10.89 6.58
CA VAL A 487 -5.61 -11.00 6.06
C VAL A 487 -5.58 -11.32 4.56
N LEU A 488 -6.38 -12.29 4.13
CA LEU A 488 -6.56 -12.60 2.71
C LEU A 488 -7.50 -11.56 2.07
N VAL A 489 -6.93 -10.70 1.23
CA VAL A 489 -7.68 -9.70 0.45
C VAL A 489 -8.27 -10.37 -0.79
N THR A 490 -9.60 -10.43 -0.87
CA THR A 490 -10.36 -11.05 -1.97
C THR A 490 -11.13 -10.04 -2.82
N ALA A 491 -11.14 -8.77 -2.42
CA ALA A 491 -11.86 -7.70 -3.13
C ALA A 491 -10.96 -7.04 -4.19
N PRO A 492 -11.49 -6.74 -5.39
CA PRO A 492 -10.80 -5.90 -6.39
C PRO A 492 -10.78 -4.42 -5.94
N GLY A 493 -9.87 -3.63 -6.53
CA GLY A 493 -9.73 -2.19 -6.29
C GLY A 493 -8.50 -1.83 -5.47
N TYR A 494 -8.43 -0.57 -5.03
CA TYR A 494 -7.31 -0.05 -4.25
C TYR A 494 -7.44 -0.40 -2.77
N ASP A 495 -6.45 -1.08 -2.23
CA ASP A 495 -6.32 -1.34 -0.79
C ASP A 495 -5.39 -0.29 -0.15
N PRO A 496 -5.92 0.62 0.71
CA PRO A 496 -5.11 1.69 1.31
C PRO A 496 -4.10 1.17 2.34
N VAL A 497 -4.28 -0.04 2.89
CA VAL A 497 -3.36 -0.62 3.88
C VAL A 497 -2.11 -1.15 3.20
N SER A 498 -2.26 -1.92 2.12
CA SER A 498 -1.11 -2.44 1.34
C SER A 498 -0.64 -1.46 0.27
N GLN A 499 -1.41 -0.40 -0.02
CA GLN A 499 -1.16 0.56 -1.11
C GLN A 499 -1.04 -0.12 -2.49
N ARG A 500 -1.84 -1.19 -2.71
CA ARG A 500 -1.86 -1.96 -3.96
C ARG A 500 -3.21 -1.85 -4.64
N PHE A 501 -3.19 -2.00 -5.96
CA PHE A 501 -4.40 -2.00 -6.77
C PHE A 501 -4.67 -3.42 -7.30
N SER A 502 -5.79 -4.01 -6.87
CA SER A 502 -6.21 -5.37 -7.24
C SER A 502 -7.06 -5.34 -8.50
N VAL A 503 -6.59 -6.03 -9.55
CA VAL A 503 -7.26 -6.13 -10.85
C VAL A 503 -7.56 -7.61 -11.12
N PHE A 504 -8.70 -8.09 -10.64
CA PHE A 504 -9.19 -9.44 -10.90
C PHE A 504 -10.70 -9.52 -10.65
N ASP A 505 -11.35 -10.49 -11.27
CA ASP A 505 -12.75 -10.85 -10.98
C ASP A 505 -12.78 -11.87 -9.84
N ASN A 506 -13.20 -11.45 -8.64
CA ASN A 506 -13.23 -12.27 -7.44
C ASN A 506 -14.12 -13.52 -7.56
N ARG A 507 -15.14 -13.51 -8.43
CA ARG A 507 -16.03 -14.66 -8.68
C ARG A 507 -15.32 -15.87 -9.26
N GLN A 508 -14.15 -15.67 -9.87
CA GLN A 508 -13.33 -16.75 -10.44
C GLN A 508 -12.56 -17.52 -9.36
N TYR A 509 -12.43 -16.96 -8.15
CA TYR A 509 -11.60 -17.52 -7.07
C TYR A 509 -12.47 -18.09 -5.96
N VAL A 510 -13.10 -19.25 -6.22
CA VAL A 510 -13.90 -19.95 -5.22
C VAL A 510 -12.98 -20.69 -4.27
N LEU A 511 -12.78 -20.14 -3.07
CA LEU A 511 -11.92 -20.71 -2.05
C LEU A 511 -12.61 -21.91 -1.39
N GLY A 512 -11.90 -23.04 -1.27
CA GLY A 512 -12.36 -24.20 -0.52
C GLY A 512 -12.37 -23.94 1.00
N GLU A 513 -13.11 -24.79 1.73
CA GLU A 513 -13.02 -24.81 3.18
C GLU A 513 -11.58 -25.16 3.62
N PRO A 514 -11.03 -24.46 4.64
CA PRO A 514 -9.63 -24.64 5.03
C PRO A 514 -9.43 -25.91 5.88
N THR A 515 -9.73 -27.09 5.32
CA THR A 515 -9.59 -28.39 5.96
C THR A 515 -8.40 -29.16 5.39
N THR A 516 -7.83 -30.09 6.16
CA THR A 516 -6.75 -30.96 5.69
C THR A 516 -7.16 -31.79 4.48
N GLU A 517 -8.43 -32.24 4.42
CA GLU A 517 -8.92 -33.02 3.29
C GLU A 517 -9.03 -32.17 2.01
N ALA A 518 -9.58 -30.95 2.12
CA ALA A 518 -9.61 -30.01 0.99
C ALA A 518 -8.19 -29.65 0.51
N ALA A 519 -7.24 -29.52 1.44
CA ALA A 519 -5.83 -29.28 1.11
C ALA A 519 -5.20 -30.45 0.34
N ARG A 520 -5.50 -31.71 0.71
CA ARG A 520 -5.04 -32.88 -0.05
C ARG A 520 -5.63 -32.96 -1.44
N GLN A 521 -6.94 -32.69 -1.58
CA GLN A 521 -7.60 -32.63 -2.88
C GLN A 521 -7.01 -31.52 -3.77
N ALA A 522 -6.77 -30.33 -3.19
CA ALA A 522 -6.13 -29.23 -3.87
C ALA A 522 -4.69 -29.58 -4.30
N LEU A 523 -3.92 -30.27 -3.45
CA LEU A 523 -2.58 -30.74 -3.80
C LEU A 523 -2.63 -31.75 -4.96
N ALA A 524 -3.53 -32.73 -4.93
CA ALA A 524 -3.68 -33.71 -6.00
C ALA A 524 -3.98 -33.05 -7.35
N MET A 525 -4.84 -32.00 -7.34
CA MET A 525 -5.15 -31.19 -8.53
C MET A 525 -3.91 -30.46 -9.09
N LEU A 526 -3.02 -29.98 -8.22
CA LEU A 526 -1.77 -29.32 -8.64
C LEU A 526 -0.75 -30.34 -9.13
N GLU A 527 -0.65 -31.52 -8.48
CA GLU A 527 0.26 -32.59 -8.87
C GLU A 527 -0.10 -33.20 -10.23
N GLU A 528 -1.39 -33.25 -10.60
CA GLU A 528 -1.85 -33.69 -11.91
C GLU A 528 -1.24 -32.85 -13.05
N LEU A 529 -1.01 -31.55 -12.85
CA LEU A 529 -0.36 -30.69 -13.83
C LEU A 529 1.11 -31.03 -14.08
N LEU A 530 1.76 -31.69 -13.12
CA LEU A 530 3.18 -32.00 -13.11
C LEU A 530 3.49 -33.45 -13.49
N VAL A 531 2.50 -34.28 -13.80
CA VAL A 531 2.66 -35.74 -14.04
C VAL A 531 3.61 -36.03 -15.22
N GLU A 532 3.55 -35.26 -16.29
CA GLU A 532 4.35 -35.48 -17.51
C GLU A 532 5.75 -34.82 -17.44
N PHE A 533 6.06 -34.05 -16.39
CA PHE A 533 7.41 -33.53 -16.18
C PHE A 533 8.32 -34.54 -15.50
N HIS A 534 9.46 -34.84 -16.11
CA HIS A 534 10.43 -35.82 -15.60
C HIS A 534 11.40 -35.16 -14.60
N PHE A 535 10.99 -34.98 -13.36
CA PHE A 535 11.85 -34.50 -12.29
C PHE A 535 12.93 -35.53 -11.91
N VAL A 536 14.16 -35.07 -11.65
CA VAL A 536 15.28 -35.95 -11.29
C VAL A 536 15.04 -36.57 -9.91
N ALA A 537 14.50 -35.79 -8.96
CA ALA A 537 14.21 -36.24 -7.60
C ALA A 537 12.82 -35.77 -7.14
N PRO A 538 12.23 -36.41 -6.12
CA PRO A 538 11.00 -35.91 -5.52
C PRO A 538 11.11 -34.50 -4.96
N THR A 539 12.30 -34.09 -4.53
CA THR A 539 12.61 -32.72 -4.08
C THR A 539 12.50 -31.68 -5.21
N ASP A 540 12.81 -32.04 -6.45
CA ASP A 540 12.65 -31.17 -7.62
C ASP A 540 11.16 -30.91 -7.92
N LYS A 541 10.30 -31.94 -7.80
CA LYS A 541 8.84 -31.79 -7.91
C LYS A 541 8.29 -30.89 -6.80
N ALA A 542 8.76 -31.08 -5.55
CA ALA A 542 8.38 -30.21 -4.43
C ALA A 542 8.85 -28.75 -4.66
N ALA A 543 10.04 -28.56 -5.23
CA ALA A 543 10.55 -27.25 -5.61
C ALA A 543 9.70 -26.59 -6.72
N ALA A 544 9.23 -27.35 -7.71
CA ALA A 544 8.32 -26.84 -8.74
C ALA A 544 6.96 -26.43 -8.15
N LEU A 545 6.40 -27.22 -7.22
CA LEU A 545 5.20 -26.83 -6.47
C LEU A 545 5.45 -25.57 -5.63
N SER A 546 6.59 -25.47 -4.95
CA SER A 546 6.95 -24.26 -4.21
C SER A 546 7.09 -23.02 -5.13
N ALA A 547 7.57 -23.19 -6.37
CA ALA A 547 7.58 -22.13 -7.37
C ALA A 547 6.15 -21.70 -7.76
N ILE A 548 5.23 -22.64 -7.93
CA ILE A 548 3.80 -22.37 -8.17
C ILE A 548 3.19 -21.60 -6.99
N PHE A 549 3.45 -22.03 -5.75
CA PHE A 549 3.01 -21.32 -4.54
C PHE A 549 3.56 -19.90 -4.51
N THR A 550 4.87 -19.76 -4.79
CA THR A 550 5.52 -18.45 -4.87
C THR A 550 4.88 -17.56 -5.94
N ALA A 551 4.53 -18.10 -7.11
CA ALA A 551 3.83 -17.39 -8.17
C ALA A 551 2.47 -16.85 -7.69
N VAL A 552 1.72 -17.65 -6.94
CA VAL A 552 0.41 -17.25 -6.40
C VAL A 552 0.54 -16.16 -5.34
N VAL A 553 1.46 -16.29 -4.39
CA VAL A 553 1.55 -15.37 -3.24
C VAL A 553 2.69 -14.37 -3.33
N ARG A 554 3.36 -14.22 -4.50
CA ARG A 554 4.57 -13.39 -4.62
C ARG A 554 4.40 -11.95 -4.10
N VAL A 555 3.26 -11.34 -4.35
CA VAL A 555 2.95 -9.98 -3.86
C VAL A 555 2.84 -9.90 -2.33
N SER A 556 2.52 -11.02 -1.68
CA SER A 556 2.44 -11.14 -0.21
C SER A 556 3.81 -11.34 0.45
N LEU A 557 4.85 -11.63 -0.35
CA LEU A 557 6.18 -11.96 0.14
C LEU A 557 7.11 -10.75 0.00
N PRO A 558 7.71 -10.22 1.07
CA PRO A 558 8.75 -9.21 0.95
C PRO A 558 9.95 -9.75 0.17
N LEU A 559 10.36 -10.99 0.49
CA LEU A 559 11.47 -11.68 -0.17
C LEU A 559 11.03 -13.07 -0.63
N ALA A 560 11.54 -13.49 -1.79
CA ALA A 560 11.41 -14.85 -2.30
C ALA A 560 12.67 -15.22 -3.10
N PRO A 561 13.05 -16.52 -3.15
CA PRO A 561 14.11 -16.98 -4.04
C PRO A 561 13.67 -16.85 -5.51
N ALA A 562 14.64 -16.73 -6.41
CA ALA A 562 14.41 -17.03 -7.83
C ALA A 562 14.39 -18.55 -8.03
N PHE A 563 13.80 -18.99 -9.13
CA PHE A 563 13.80 -20.39 -9.51
C PHE A 563 14.48 -20.57 -10.86
N HIS A 564 15.31 -21.62 -10.97
CA HIS A 564 16.02 -21.94 -12.21
C HIS A 564 15.67 -23.36 -12.64
N VAL A 565 15.11 -23.53 -13.83
CA VAL A 565 14.82 -24.83 -14.41
C VAL A 565 16.01 -25.29 -15.25
N ARG A 566 16.68 -26.34 -14.79
CA ARG A 566 17.87 -26.92 -15.43
C ARG A 566 17.57 -28.25 -16.08
N ALA A 567 18.10 -28.48 -17.26
CA ALA A 567 18.08 -29.78 -17.89
C ALA A 567 19.42 -30.07 -18.60
N PRO A 568 19.77 -31.36 -18.83
CA PRO A 568 21.01 -31.73 -19.52
C PRO A 568 20.95 -31.43 -21.04
N VAL A 569 19.75 -31.49 -21.63
CA VAL A 569 19.57 -31.38 -23.08
C VAL A 569 18.43 -30.43 -23.45
N PHE A 570 18.45 -29.93 -24.69
CA PHE A 570 17.37 -29.09 -25.23
C PHE A 570 16.09 -29.92 -25.48
N GLY A 571 14.92 -29.25 -25.53
CA GLY A 571 13.62 -29.92 -25.73
C GLY A 571 13.07 -30.63 -24.49
N SER A 572 13.70 -30.50 -23.31
CA SER A 572 13.33 -31.18 -22.05
C SER A 572 12.15 -30.58 -21.29
N GLY A 573 11.46 -29.58 -21.85
CA GLY A 573 10.31 -28.92 -21.26
C GLY A 573 10.60 -27.81 -20.23
N LYS A 574 11.87 -27.30 -20.15
CA LYS A 574 12.27 -26.24 -19.21
C LYS A 574 11.43 -24.96 -19.32
N THR A 575 11.42 -24.36 -20.50
CA THR A 575 10.65 -23.14 -20.79
C THR A 575 9.16 -23.39 -20.59
N TYR A 576 8.67 -24.61 -20.90
CA TYR A 576 7.28 -24.96 -20.70
C TYR A 576 6.90 -25.07 -19.21
N LEU A 577 7.81 -25.54 -18.35
CA LEU A 577 7.62 -25.51 -16.90
C LEU A 577 7.62 -24.07 -16.35
N CYS A 578 8.52 -23.21 -16.87
CA CYS A 578 8.51 -21.78 -16.54
C CYS A 578 7.19 -21.12 -16.96
N GLU A 579 6.65 -21.42 -18.12
CA GLU A 579 5.34 -20.93 -18.58
C GLU A 579 4.18 -21.45 -17.71
N LEU A 580 4.23 -22.72 -17.26
CA LEU A 580 3.24 -23.26 -16.34
C LEU A 580 3.26 -22.53 -15.00
N ILE A 581 4.43 -22.33 -14.41
CA ILE A 581 4.60 -21.59 -13.15
C ILE A 581 4.10 -20.13 -13.34
N GLY A 582 4.46 -19.49 -14.43
CA GLY A 582 4.05 -18.12 -14.74
C GLY A 582 2.54 -17.94 -14.93
N ALA A 583 1.85 -18.95 -15.46
CA ALA A 583 0.40 -18.93 -15.61
C ALA A 583 -0.35 -18.79 -14.28
N PHE A 584 0.26 -19.18 -13.16
CA PHE A 584 -0.28 -18.95 -11.82
C PHE A 584 -0.09 -17.52 -11.33
N ALA A 585 0.94 -16.82 -11.79
CA ALA A 585 1.25 -15.46 -11.33
C ALA A 585 0.34 -14.38 -11.96
N GLY A 586 -0.07 -14.55 -13.20
CA GLY A 586 -0.91 -13.58 -13.90
C GLY A 586 -1.41 -14.07 -15.27
N PRO A 587 -2.36 -13.36 -15.88
CA PRO A 587 -2.91 -13.72 -17.19
C PRO A 587 -1.96 -13.37 -18.35
N GLY A 588 -1.02 -12.42 -18.18
CA GLY A 588 -0.16 -11.90 -19.25
C GLY A 588 1.03 -12.75 -19.62
N GLY A 589 1.27 -13.84 -18.87
CA GLY A 589 2.45 -14.68 -19.12
C GLY A 589 3.75 -14.08 -18.57
N ASN A 590 4.89 -14.63 -18.98
CA ASN A 590 6.21 -14.24 -18.48
C ASN A 590 6.83 -13.13 -19.33
N ALA A 591 7.40 -12.10 -18.69
CA ALA A 591 8.25 -11.13 -19.35
C ALA A 591 9.62 -11.79 -19.63
N LYS A 592 9.77 -12.35 -20.85
CA LYS A 592 10.97 -13.08 -21.27
C LYS A 592 12.05 -12.12 -21.73
N VAL A 593 13.25 -12.27 -21.18
CA VAL A 593 14.44 -11.49 -21.54
C VAL A 593 15.69 -12.35 -21.47
N SER A 594 16.72 -11.99 -22.24
CA SER A 594 18.03 -12.64 -22.13
C SER A 594 18.73 -12.23 -20.84
N TYR A 595 19.52 -13.13 -20.25
CA TYR A 595 20.31 -12.80 -19.07
C TYR A 595 21.40 -11.77 -19.42
N PRO A 596 21.50 -10.64 -18.69
CA PRO A 596 22.44 -9.57 -19.03
C PRO A 596 23.90 -9.99 -18.81
N THR A 597 24.77 -9.62 -19.72
CA THR A 597 26.20 -9.96 -19.67
C THR A 597 27.02 -8.98 -18.84
N THR A 598 26.54 -7.74 -18.68
CA THR A 598 27.23 -6.70 -17.90
C THR A 598 26.36 -6.17 -16.77
N SER A 599 26.98 -5.66 -15.70
CA SER A 599 26.26 -5.07 -14.57
C SER A 599 25.47 -3.81 -14.94
N GLU A 600 25.92 -3.06 -15.93
CA GLU A 600 25.24 -1.86 -16.41
C GLU A 600 23.95 -2.24 -17.15
N GLU A 601 24.03 -3.20 -18.06
CA GLU A 601 22.88 -3.73 -18.78
C GLU A 601 21.85 -4.36 -17.83
N ALA A 602 22.34 -5.15 -16.84
CA ALA A 602 21.48 -5.73 -15.81
C ALA A 602 20.66 -4.66 -15.08
N THR A 603 21.29 -3.54 -14.71
CA THR A 603 20.57 -2.44 -14.03
C THR A 603 19.52 -1.82 -14.94
N LYS A 604 19.84 -1.60 -16.21
CA LYS A 604 18.92 -1.00 -17.19
C LYS A 604 17.70 -1.89 -17.44
N VAL A 605 17.92 -3.16 -17.73
CA VAL A 605 16.87 -4.13 -18.06
C VAL A 605 15.96 -4.38 -16.85
N VAL A 606 16.55 -4.67 -15.69
CA VAL A 606 15.76 -4.99 -14.47
C VAL A 606 14.90 -3.79 -14.05
N LEU A 607 15.45 -2.58 -14.03
CA LEU A 607 14.69 -1.39 -13.64
C LEU A 607 13.55 -1.11 -14.63
N ALA A 608 13.82 -1.18 -15.94
CA ALA A 608 12.81 -0.95 -16.97
C ALA A 608 11.62 -1.92 -16.85
N LEU A 609 11.88 -3.19 -16.55
CA LEU A 609 10.85 -4.20 -16.35
C LEU A 609 10.07 -3.94 -15.04
N LEU A 610 10.76 -3.72 -13.93
CA LEU A 610 10.11 -3.54 -12.62
C LEU A 610 9.23 -2.28 -12.56
N LEU A 611 9.52 -1.25 -13.37
CA LEU A 611 8.67 -0.06 -13.49
C LEU A 611 7.23 -0.39 -13.94
N THR A 612 7.04 -1.43 -14.75
CA THR A 612 5.71 -1.86 -15.22
C THR A 612 5.00 -2.80 -14.24
N SER A 613 5.68 -3.22 -13.15
CA SER A 613 5.17 -4.18 -12.16
C SER A 613 4.72 -5.52 -12.78
N PRO A 614 5.61 -6.24 -13.51
CA PRO A 614 5.29 -7.52 -14.12
C PRO A 614 5.05 -8.59 -13.05
N ALA A 615 4.21 -9.59 -13.37
CA ALA A 615 4.02 -10.74 -12.47
C ALA A 615 5.28 -11.63 -12.42
N VAL A 616 5.90 -11.84 -13.57
CA VAL A 616 7.06 -12.72 -13.76
C VAL A 616 8.09 -12.07 -14.67
N ILE A 617 9.35 -12.16 -14.30
CA ILE A 617 10.50 -11.90 -15.18
C ILE A 617 11.22 -13.24 -15.38
N GLU A 618 11.32 -13.68 -16.63
CA GLU A 618 12.00 -14.92 -17.02
C GLU A 618 13.25 -14.63 -17.83
N PHE A 619 14.39 -15.10 -17.32
CA PHE A 619 15.64 -15.19 -18.08
C PHE A 619 15.60 -16.49 -18.86
N ASP A 620 15.12 -16.43 -20.11
CA ASP A 620 14.87 -17.60 -20.92
C ASP A 620 16.11 -18.02 -21.71
N ASP A 621 16.25 -19.33 -21.87
CA ASP A 621 17.30 -20.01 -22.67
C ASP A 621 18.73 -19.49 -22.39
N MET A 622 19.08 -19.51 -21.10
CA MET A 622 20.38 -19.05 -20.62
C MET A 622 21.48 -20.01 -21.13
N ASP A 623 22.49 -19.44 -21.75
CA ASP A 623 23.73 -20.08 -22.19
C ASP A 623 24.92 -19.82 -21.24
N THR A 624 24.71 -18.94 -20.24
CA THR A 624 25.68 -18.61 -19.19
C THR A 624 25.07 -18.83 -17.83
N ASP A 625 25.92 -19.09 -16.82
CA ASP A 625 25.49 -19.16 -15.43
C ASP A 625 24.89 -17.84 -14.94
N TRP A 626 24.10 -17.93 -13.87
CA TRP A 626 23.62 -16.75 -13.16
C TRP A 626 24.80 -15.95 -12.59
N ILE A 627 25.32 -14.99 -13.35
CA ILE A 627 26.40 -14.11 -12.92
C ILE A 627 25.86 -13.13 -11.84
N PRO A 628 26.51 -13.00 -10.66
CA PRO A 628 25.97 -12.22 -9.56
C PRO A 628 26.14 -10.70 -9.76
N HIS A 629 25.41 -10.11 -10.72
CA HIS A 629 25.33 -8.66 -10.89
C HIS A 629 24.75 -7.97 -9.66
N GLY A 630 25.20 -6.74 -9.38
CA GLY A 630 24.79 -5.99 -8.18
C GLY A 630 23.26 -5.82 -8.06
N VAL A 631 22.58 -5.48 -9.16
CA VAL A 631 21.11 -5.31 -9.18
C VAL A 631 20.39 -6.65 -8.98
N ILE A 632 20.88 -7.74 -9.61
CA ILE A 632 20.32 -9.09 -9.45
C ILE A 632 20.37 -9.54 -7.98
N LYS A 633 21.50 -9.28 -7.30
CA LYS A 633 21.63 -9.56 -5.87
C LYS A 633 20.66 -8.73 -5.03
N ARG A 634 20.53 -7.44 -5.32
CA ARG A 634 19.61 -6.53 -4.59
C ARG A 634 18.15 -6.95 -4.77
N MET A 635 17.69 -7.24 -5.98
CA MET A 635 16.29 -7.61 -6.23
C MET A 635 15.83 -8.89 -5.51
N LEU A 636 16.78 -9.77 -5.14
CA LEU A 636 16.51 -11.01 -4.38
C LEU A 636 16.69 -10.84 -2.86
N THR A 637 17.09 -9.65 -2.38
CA THR A 637 17.37 -9.41 -0.95
C THR A 637 16.70 -8.15 -0.39
N THR A 638 16.00 -7.38 -1.21
CA THR A 638 15.23 -6.21 -0.78
C THR A 638 13.86 -6.23 -1.48
N ASP A 639 12.84 -5.72 -0.84
CA ASP A 639 11.48 -5.61 -1.38
C ASP A 639 11.32 -4.42 -2.35
N GLN A 640 12.29 -3.50 -2.35
CA GLN A 640 12.35 -2.34 -3.24
C GLN A 640 13.79 -2.04 -3.65
N ILE A 641 13.96 -1.50 -4.84
CA ILE A 641 15.23 -0.95 -5.32
C ILE A 641 15.03 0.47 -5.86
N THR A 642 16.01 1.34 -5.57
CA THR A 642 16.05 2.70 -6.12
C THR A 642 17.22 2.80 -7.08
N ASP A 643 16.94 3.22 -8.31
CA ASP A 643 17.99 3.45 -9.31
C ASP A 643 17.56 4.55 -10.30
N ARG A 644 18.49 4.98 -11.18
CA ARG A 644 18.27 6.05 -12.16
C ARG A 644 17.51 5.52 -13.37
N ILE A 645 16.44 6.22 -13.78
CA ILE A 645 15.71 5.91 -15.01
C ILE A 645 16.57 6.30 -16.23
N LEU A 646 16.75 5.36 -17.17
CA LEU A 646 17.52 5.60 -18.39
C LEU A 646 16.84 6.69 -19.24
N GLY A 647 17.64 7.61 -19.77
CA GLY A 647 17.15 8.71 -20.63
C GLY A 647 16.48 9.87 -19.88
N VAL A 648 16.31 9.77 -18.57
CA VAL A 648 15.70 10.82 -17.74
C VAL A 648 16.59 11.09 -16.54
N SER A 649 16.80 12.38 -16.17
CA SER A 649 17.56 12.74 -14.98
C SER A 649 16.76 12.58 -13.69
N LYS A 650 15.99 11.47 -13.56
CA LYS A 650 15.17 11.13 -12.39
C LYS A 650 15.55 9.73 -11.87
N THR A 651 15.40 9.51 -10.58
CA THR A 651 15.46 8.18 -9.95
C THR A 651 14.05 7.67 -9.72
N ALA A 652 13.86 6.36 -9.76
CA ALA A 652 12.63 5.71 -9.34
C ALA A 652 12.91 4.65 -8.27
N THR A 653 12.00 4.52 -7.33
CA THR A 653 11.94 3.40 -6.39
C THR A 653 10.85 2.44 -6.86
N VAL A 654 11.23 1.20 -7.12
CA VAL A 654 10.33 0.17 -7.67
C VAL A 654 10.30 -1.06 -6.77
N SER A 655 9.15 -1.72 -6.71
CA SER A 655 9.00 -3.00 -6.00
C SER A 655 9.72 -4.12 -6.74
N THR A 656 10.35 -5.02 -5.98
CA THR A 656 10.99 -6.24 -6.50
C THR A 656 10.08 -7.47 -6.42
N ARG A 657 8.79 -7.29 -6.15
CA ARG A 657 7.83 -8.36 -5.90
C ARG A 657 7.32 -9.05 -7.17
N ALA A 658 8.14 -9.16 -8.21
CA ALA A 658 7.96 -10.07 -9.33
C ALA A 658 8.53 -11.45 -9.00
N LEU A 659 8.00 -12.51 -9.62
CA LEU A 659 8.63 -13.83 -9.60
C LEU A 659 9.78 -13.83 -10.60
N PHE A 660 10.97 -14.27 -10.17
CA PHE A 660 12.13 -14.39 -11.05
C PHE A 660 12.35 -15.86 -11.42
N LEU A 661 12.30 -16.14 -12.72
CA LEU A 661 12.55 -17.46 -13.29
C LEU A 661 13.78 -17.41 -14.19
N GLY A 662 14.41 -18.55 -14.39
CA GLY A 662 15.41 -18.75 -15.42
C GLY A 662 15.38 -20.17 -15.95
N SER A 663 15.76 -20.35 -17.21
CA SER A 663 15.86 -21.67 -17.84
C SER A 663 17.17 -21.79 -18.60
N GLY A 664 17.80 -22.97 -18.56
CA GLY A 664 19.04 -23.19 -19.30
C GLY A 664 19.55 -24.63 -19.31
N ASN A 665 20.47 -24.93 -20.24
CA ASN A 665 21.09 -26.27 -20.36
C ASN A 665 22.43 -26.28 -19.62
N ASN A 666 22.52 -27.11 -18.58
CA ASN A 666 23.73 -27.29 -17.76
C ASN A 666 24.31 -26.01 -17.14
N VAL A 667 23.54 -24.94 -17.09
CA VAL A 667 23.87 -23.69 -16.41
C VAL A 667 23.08 -23.57 -15.10
N GLY A 668 23.51 -22.71 -14.19
CA GLY A 668 22.86 -22.56 -12.90
C GLY A 668 23.37 -21.34 -12.10
N PRO A 669 22.95 -21.20 -10.85
CA PRO A 669 23.47 -20.14 -9.99
C PRO A 669 24.92 -20.40 -9.59
N VAL A 670 25.70 -19.32 -9.45
CA VAL A 670 27.09 -19.37 -8.97
C VAL A 670 27.32 -18.37 -7.84
N ARG A 671 28.29 -18.67 -6.97
CA ARG A 671 28.74 -17.77 -5.88
C ARG A 671 27.62 -17.35 -4.94
N ASP A 672 27.42 -16.06 -4.78
CA ASP A 672 26.41 -15.49 -3.88
C ASP A 672 24.96 -15.81 -4.29
N LEU A 673 24.71 -16.21 -5.53
CA LEU A 673 23.39 -16.63 -6.01
C LEU A 673 23.05 -18.09 -5.68
N LEU A 674 24.01 -18.94 -5.29
CA LEU A 674 23.76 -20.31 -4.82
C LEU A 674 22.73 -20.41 -3.69
N ARG A 675 22.68 -19.42 -2.81
CA ARG A 675 21.74 -19.33 -1.68
C ARG A 675 20.47 -18.52 -2.00
N ARG A 676 20.27 -18.07 -3.24
CA ARG A 676 19.17 -17.18 -3.64
C ARG A 676 18.36 -17.69 -4.82
N VAL A 677 18.88 -18.64 -5.55
CA VAL A 677 18.24 -19.24 -6.72
C VAL A 677 18.07 -20.73 -6.46
N LEU A 678 16.83 -21.17 -6.39
CA LEU A 678 16.48 -22.57 -6.18
C LEU A 678 16.44 -23.29 -7.53
N THR A 679 17.26 -24.31 -7.72
CA THR A 679 17.31 -25.05 -8.97
C THR A 679 16.32 -26.23 -8.95
N ILE A 680 15.59 -26.38 -10.06
CA ILE A 680 14.66 -27.47 -10.35
C ILE A 680 15.26 -28.29 -11.50
N HIS A 681 15.56 -29.57 -11.27
CA HIS A 681 16.16 -30.42 -12.28
C HIS A 681 15.11 -31.25 -13.00
N VAL A 682 15.12 -31.17 -14.34
CA VAL A 682 14.25 -31.93 -15.24
C VAL A 682 15.14 -32.72 -16.19
N ASP A 683 14.96 -34.05 -16.22
CA ASP A 683 15.70 -34.93 -17.11
C ASP A 683 14.77 -36.02 -17.66
N PRO A 684 14.32 -35.91 -18.92
CA PRO A 684 13.47 -36.91 -19.54
C PRO A 684 14.18 -38.25 -19.80
N ARG A 685 15.48 -38.39 -19.53
CA ARG A 685 16.31 -39.57 -19.75
C ARG A 685 16.18 -40.13 -21.17
N CYS A 686 16.07 -39.22 -22.14
CA CYS A 686 15.90 -39.52 -23.57
C CYS A 686 16.89 -38.69 -24.38
N ALA A 687 17.52 -39.31 -25.40
CA ALA A 687 18.47 -38.62 -26.25
C ALA A 687 17.84 -37.54 -27.13
N THR A 688 16.54 -37.66 -27.45
CA THR A 688 15.79 -36.74 -28.32
C THR A 688 14.45 -36.36 -27.68
N PRO A 689 14.44 -35.57 -26.59
CA PRO A 689 13.22 -35.22 -25.87
C PRO A 689 12.17 -34.50 -26.75
N ALA A 690 12.63 -33.75 -27.75
CA ALA A 690 11.76 -33.05 -28.70
C ALA A 690 10.83 -33.96 -29.52
N THR A 691 11.06 -35.25 -29.52
CA THR A 691 10.20 -36.25 -30.21
C THR A 691 9.19 -36.94 -29.27
N MET A 692 9.19 -36.64 -28.00
CA MET A 692 8.25 -37.20 -27.02
C MET A 692 6.82 -36.68 -27.28
N THR A 693 5.84 -37.55 -27.04
CA THR A 693 4.43 -37.22 -27.16
C THR A 693 3.84 -37.02 -25.77
N TYR A 694 3.11 -35.94 -25.59
CA TYR A 694 2.45 -35.59 -24.34
C TYR A 694 0.93 -35.67 -24.51
N SER A 695 0.22 -36.12 -23.50
CA SER A 695 -1.23 -36.32 -23.54
C SER A 695 -2.02 -35.07 -23.26
N GLY A 696 -1.41 -34.09 -22.61
CA GLY A 696 -2.09 -32.88 -22.16
C GLY A 696 -1.30 -31.57 -22.35
N ASN A 697 -2.01 -30.46 -22.17
CA ASN A 697 -1.40 -29.12 -22.12
C ASN A 697 -1.73 -28.49 -20.76
N PRO A 698 -0.87 -28.67 -19.73
CA PRO A 698 -1.09 -28.12 -18.39
C PRO A 698 -1.10 -26.58 -18.36
N VAL A 699 -0.35 -25.90 -19.24
CA VAL A 699 -0.36 -24.43 -19.34
C VAL A 699 -1.75 -23.94 -19.77
N ASP A 700 -2.35 -24.54 -20.80
CA ASP A 700 -3.70 -24.21 -21.26
C ASP A 700 -4.78 -24.58 -20.22
N LYS A 701 -4.61 -25.71 -19.50
CA LYS A 701 -5.52 -26.08 -18.41
C LYS A 701 -5.57 -24.98 -17.34
N VAL A 702 -4.38 -24.49 -16.92
CA VAL A 702 -4.28 -23.42 -15.93
C VAL A 702 -4.82 -22.10 -16.48
N ARG A 703 -4.43 -21.68 -17.68
CA ARG A 703 -4.93 -20.43 -18.28
C ARG A 703 -6.46 -20.38 -18.39
N LYS A 704 -7.10 -21.49 -18.78
CA LYS A 704 -8.57 -21.59 -18.90
C LYS A 704 -9.28 -21.55 -17.54
N ASN A 705 -8.70 -22.12 -16.50
CA ASN A 705 -9.31 -22.27 -15.19
C ASN A 705 -8.45 -21.70 -14.06
N ARG A 706 -7.75 -20.58 -14.35
CA ARG A 706 -6.75 -19.99 -13.45
C ARG A 706 -7.29 -19.75 -12.04
N GLY A 707 -8.51 -19.25 -11.93
CA GLY A 707 -9.15 -18.99 -10.64
C GLY A 707 -9.21 -20.21 -9.74
N ALA A 708 -9.58 -21.38 -10.28
CA ALA A 708 -9.67 -22.63 -9.54
C ALA A 708 -8.28 -23.13 -9.07
N TYR A 709 -7.26 -23.06 -9.93
CA TYR A 709 -5.90 -23.48 -9.57
C TYR A 709 -5.23 -22.55 -8.55
N VAL A 710 -5.42 -21.25 -8.66
CA VAL A 710 -4.98 -20.27 -7.65
C VAL A 710 -5.71 -20.49 -6.32
N ALA A 711 -7.03 -20.72 -6.36
CA ALA A 711 -7.82 -21.02 -5.18
C ALA A 711 -7.36 -22.32 -4.48
N ALA A 712 -6.92 -23.33 -5.25
CA ALA A 712 -6.35 -24.56 -4.69
C ALA A 712 -5.09 -24.27 -3.85
N VAL A 713 -4.15 -23.45 -4.35
CA VAL A 713 -2.96 -23.04 -3.59
C VAL A 713 -3.34 -22.27 -2.32
N LEU A 714 -4.25 -21.30 -2.43
CA LEU A 714 -4.71 -20.50 -1.28
C LEU A 714 -5.45 -21.37 -0.25
N THR A 715 -6.20 -22.38 -0.68
CA THR A 715 -6.88 -23.33 0.21
C THR A 715 -5.87 -24.16 1.02
N ILE A 716 -4.77 -24.62 0.40
CA ILE A 716 -3.70 -25.35 1.10
C ILE A 716 -3.05 -24.45 2.17
N ILE A 717 -2.72 -23.22 1.83
CA ILE A 717 -2.09 -22.27 2.77
C ILE A 717 -3.03 -21.98 3.94
N ARG A 718 -4.30 -21.71 3.68
CA ARG A 718 -5.31 -21.46 4.72
C ARG A 718 -5.54 -22.67 5.62
N ALA A 719 -5.61 -23.87 5.05
CA ALA A 719 -5.76 -25.12 5.81
C ALA A 719 -4.55 -25.38 6.72
N TRP A 720 -3.34 -25.07 6.26
CA TRP A 720 -2.13 -25.15 7.09
C TRP A 720 -2.18 -24.12 8.24
N GLN A 721 -2.66 -22.90 7.99
CA GLN A 721 -2.83 -21.86 9.02
C GLN A 721 -3.87 -22.29 10.07
N GLU A 722 -5.03 -22.81 9.65
CA GLU A 722 -6.08 -23.33 10.54
C GLU A 722 -5.61 -24.55 11.36
N ALA A 723 -4.68 -25.34 10.83
CA ALA A 723 -4.05 -26.44 11.54
C ALA A 723 -3.01 -25.95 12.60
N GLY A 724 -2.91 -24.65 12.83
CA GLY A 724 -1.97 -24.05 13.79
C GLY A 724 -0.57 -23.82 13.24
N SER A 725 -0.41 -23.74 11.91
CA SER A 725 0.84 -23.45 11.22
C SER A 725 2.02 -24.38 11.64
N PRO A 726 1.88 -25.72 11.56
CA PRO A 726 2.90 -26.65 12.00
C PRO A 726 4.18 -26.50 11.17
N ARG A 727 5.32 -26.33 11.83
CA ARG A 727 6.64 -26.19 11.20
C ARG A 727 7.49 -27.42 11.49
N ALA A 728 8.10 -27.96 10.45
CA ALA A 728 9.06 -29.05 10.59
C ALA A 728 10.40 -28.51 11.15
N GLU A 729 11.08 -29.33 11.97
CA GLU A 729 12.47 -29.07 12.40
C GLU A 729 13.42 -29.39 11.26
N ILE A 730 13.84 -28.37 10.53
CA ILE A 730 14.71 -28.48 9.35
C ILE A 730 15.71 -27.33 9.29
N ASP A 731 16.74 -27.48 8.44
CA ASP A 731 17.74 -26.45 8.20
C ASP A 731 17.11 -25.11 7.85
N ASN A 732 17.57 -24.06 8.50
CA ASN A 732 17.10 -22.71 8.27
C ASN A 732 17.70 -22.10 7.00
N ILE A 733 16.88 -21.36 6.25
CA ILE A 733 17.32 -20.55 5.12
C ILE A 733 17.25 -19.08 5.54
N VAL A 734 18.38 -18.53 5.98
CA VAL A 734 18.46 -17.21 6.60
C VAL A 734 17.67 -16.12 5.85
N SER A 735 17.78 -16.06 4.50
CA SER A 735 17.11 -15.04 3.70
C SER A 735 15.61 -15.27 3.49
N TYR A 736 15.12 -16.52 3.64
CA TYR A 736 13.76 -16.92 3.28
C TYR A 736 13.04 -17.70 4.40
N SER A 737 13.49 -17.56 5.65
CA SER A 737 12.92 -18.25 6.82
C SER A 737 11.56 -17.74 7.29
N GLY A 738 11.16 -16.53 6.84
CA GLY A 738 9.89 -15.92 7.20
C GLY A 738 8.75 -16.30 6.26
N ALA A 739 8.04 -15.29 5.75
CA ALA A 739 6.81 -15.44 4.96
C ALA A 739 6.93 -16.42 3.78
N TRP A 740 8.08 -16.49 3.09
CA TRP A 740 8.26 -17.47 2.02
C TRP A 740 8.22 -18.91 2.53
N SER A 741 8.91 -19.20 3.62
CA SER A 741 8.85 -20.56 4.23
C SER A 741 7.44 -20.88 4.74
N ASP A 742 6.75 -19.90 5.32
CA ASP A 742 5.41 -20.08 5.88
C ASP A 742 4.36 -20.32 4.79
N TYR A 743 4.47 -19.69 3.63
CA TYR A 743 3.48 -19.86 2.56
C TYR A 743 3.88 -20.87 1.47
N CYS A 744 5.18 -21.06 1.22
CA CYS A 744 5.65 -21.81 0.05
C CYS A 744 6.47 -23.08 0.38
N ARG A 745 6.83 -23.30 1.65
CA ARG A 745 7.66 -24.43 2.10
C ARG A 745 6.90 -25.33 3.08
N PHE A 746 6.53 -24.82 4.26
CA PHE A 746 5.90 -25.58 5.31
C PHE A 746 4.53 -26.19 4.96
N PRO A 747 3.63 -25.51 4.23
CA PRO A 747 2.35 -26.12 3.82
C PRO A 747 2.53 -27.38 2.96
N LEU A 748 3.53 -27.41 2.07
CA LEU A 748 3.85 -28.57 1.25
C LEU A 748 4.40 -29.73 2.10
N MET A 749 5.31 -29.44 3.03
CA MET A 749 5.88 -30.43 3.94
C MET A 749 4.83 -30.99 4.91
N TRP A 750 3.90 -30.16 5.38
CA TRP A 750 2.77 -30.57 6.22
C TRP A 750 1.87 -31.60 5.51
N LEU A 751 1.74 -31.50 4.20
CA LEU A 751 1.01 -32.48 3.37
C LEU A 751 1.84 -33.73 3.01
N GLY A 752 3.09 -33.83 3.52
CA GLY A 752 3.95 -35.01 3.37
C GLY A 752 4.93 -34.94 2.20
N LEU A 753 5.05 -33.80 1.53
CA LEU A 753 6.07 -33.62 0.50
C LEU A 753 7.46 -33.39 1.11
N PRO A 754 8.55 -33.77 0.39
CA PRO A 754 9.91 -33.48 0.85
C PRO A 754 10.13 -31.95 0.88
N ASP A 755 11.17 -31.52 1.62
CA ASP A 755 11.54 -30.12 1.71
C ASP A 755 11.89 -29.54 0.32
N PRO A 756 11.11 -28.57 -0.20
CA PRO A 756 11.36 -27.99 -1.53
C PRO A 756 12.67 -27.21 -1.62
N ALA A 757 13.22 -26.77 -0.49
CA ALA A 757 14.46 -26.01 -0.44
C ALA A 757 15.74 -26.88 -0.38
N THR A 758 15.61 -28.21 -0.46
CA THR A 758 16.75 -29.14 -0.39
C THR A 758 17.83 -28.82 -1.43
N ALA A 759 17.43 -28.50 -2.68
CA ALA A 759 18.38 -28.13 -3.73
C ALA A 759 19.20 -26.88 -3.37
N LEU A 760 18.56 -25.85 -2.82
CA LEU A 760 19.23 -24.61 -2.39
C LEU A 760 20.22 -24.87 -1.25
N LEU A 761 19.85 -25.70 -0.28
CA LEU A 761 20.74 -26.09 0.82
C LEU A 761 21.92 -26.94 0.32
N ALA A 762 21.70 -27.86 -0.64
CA ALA A 762 22.74 -28.66 -1.27
C ALA A 762 23.72 -27.78 -2.07
N GLN A 763 23.21 -26.81 -2.85
CA GLN A 763 24.05 -25.87 -3.61
C GLN A 763 24.99 -25.05 -2.71
N VAL A 764 24.52 -24.64 -1.54
CA VAL A 764 25.36 -23.91 -0.56
C VAL A 764 26.46 -24.79 0.02
N ARG A 765 26.19 -26.09 0.20
CA ARG A 765 27.16 -27.09 0.73
C ARG A 765 28.22 -27.50 -0.32
N HIS A 766 27.88 -27.46 -1.60
CA HIS A 766 28.73 -27.83 -2.72
C HIS A 766 29.01 -26.65 -3.63
N ASP A 767 29.63 -25.60 -3.08
CA ASP A 767 30.09 -24.41 -3.82
C ASP A 767 31.43 -24.75 -4.52
N PRO A 768 31.49 -24.87 -5.85
CA PRO A 768 32.74 -25.22 -6.55
C PRO A 768 33.87 -24.22 -6.28
N ASP A 769 33.56 -22.92 -6.15
CA ASP A 769 34.55 -21.91 -5.76
C ASP A 769 35.11 -22.15 -4.34
N ALA A 770 34.30 -22.72 -3.43
CA ALA A 770 34.73 -23.11 -2.09
C ALA A 770 35.57 -24.39 -2.12
N ASP A 771 35.21 -25.35 -2.95
CA ASP A 771 35.93 -26.62 -3.08
C ASP A 771 37.36 -26.37 -3.63
N SER A 772 37.49 -25.60 -4.71
CA SER A 772 38.80 -25.19 -5.27
C SER A 772 39.62 -24.36 -4.24
N LEU A 773 38.97 -23.46 -3.48
CA LEU A 773 39.68 -22.70 -2.46
C LEU A 773 40.09 -23.59 -1.25
N GLY A 774 39.29 -24.57 -0.88
CA GLY A 774 39.63 -25.58 0.13
C GLY A 774 40.80 -26.46 -0.28
N SER A 775 40.82 -26.89 -1.55
CA SER A 775 41.97 -27.60 -2.17
C SER A 775 43.24 -26.74 -2.07
N LEU A 776 43.18 -25.46 -2.50
CA LEU A 776 44.29 -24.54 -2.38
C LEU A 776 44.76 -24.30 -0.94
N MET A 777 43.85 -24.22 0.03
CA MET A 777 44.21 -24.09 1.46
C MET A 777 44.89 -25.37 2.00
N THR A 778 44.39 -26.53 1.60
CA THR A 778 44.94 -27.82 2.02
C THR A 778 46.37 -27.96 1.49
N GLU A 779 46.59 -27.77 0.18
CA GLU A 779 47.90 -27.91 -0.44
C GLU A 779 48.89 -26.80 0.03
N TRP A 780 48.40 -25.58 0.30
CA TRP A 780 49.18 -24.52 0.91
C TRP A 780 49.65 -24.92 2.32
N ARG A 781 48.76 -25.51 3.11
CA ARG A 781 49.11 -25.95 4.46
C ARG A 781 50.04 -27.16 4.46
N GLN A 782 49.91 -28.07 3.51
CA GLN A 782 50.86 -29.21 3.35
C GLN A 782 52.26 -28.69 2.98
N ALA A 783 52.35 -27.70 2.09
CA ALA A 783 53.64 -27.14 1.64
C ALA A 783 54.34 -26.29 2.68
N PHE A 784 53.59 -25.52 3.51
CA PHE A 784 54.17 -24.49 4.40
C PHE A 784 53.77 -24.61 5.87
N GLY A 785 52.93 -25.52 6.25
CA GLY A 785 52.41 -25.62 7.61
C GLY A 785 51.56 -24.38 7.95
N SER A 786 51.84 -23.82 9.13
CA SER A 786 51.22 -22.56 9.60
C SER A 786 52.12 -21.31 9.34
N SER A 787 53.21 -21.48 8.60
CA SER A 787 54.18 -20.41 8.34
C SER A 787 53.62 -19.35 7.40
N ALA A 788 53.97 -18.08 7.65
CA ALA A 788 53.65 -16.98 6.76
C ALA A 788 54.54 -16.96 5.54
N VAL A 789 53.96 -17.04 4.34
CA VAL A 789 54.72 -17.13 3.06
C VAL A 789 54.27 -16.03 2.11
N THR A 790 55.22 -15.34 1.49
CA THR A 790 54.92 -14.34 0.42
C THR A 790 54.43 -15.04 -0.83
N VAL A 791 53.55 -14.41 -1.60
CA VAL A 791 53.03 -14.96 -2.88
C VAL A 791 54.16 -15.38 -3.80
N ARG A 792 55.28 -14.59 -3.85
CA ARG A 792 56.46 -14.92 -4.64
C ARG A 792 57.12 -16.25 -4.23
N LYS A 793 57.28 -16.45 -2.91
CA LYS A 793 57.86 -17.71 -2.36
C LYS A 793 56.93 -18.90 -2.62
N ALA A 794 55.61 -18.70 -2.46
CA ALA A 794 54.61 -19.74 -2.70
C ALA A 794 54.62 -20.23 -4.15
N VAL A 795 54.59 -19.32 -5.12
CA VAL A 795 54.64 -19.68 -6.57
C VAL A 795 55.96 -20.36 -6.91
N ALA A 796 57.13 -19.89 -6.36
CA ALA A 796 58.40 -20.51 -6.58
C ALA A 796 58.51 -21.91 -5.99
N ALA A 797 57.91 -22.19 -4.82
CA ALA A 797 57.88 -23.50 -4.19
C ALA A 797 56.94 -24.46 -4.97
N ALA A 798 55.76 -23.96 -5.42
CA ALA A 798 54.81 -24.72 -6.25
C ALA A 798 55.48 -25.23 -7.56
N LEU A 799 56.21 -24.36 -8.23
CA LEU A 799 56.92 -24.70 -9.48
C LEU A 799 58.12 -25.66 -9.26
N LYS A 800 58.75 -25.70 -8.08
CA LYS A 800 59.97 -26.42 -7.82
C LYS A 800 59.75 -27.78 -7.14
N SER A 801 58.83 -27.83 -6.16
CA SER A 801 58.75 -28.97 -5.22
C SER A 801 57.37 -29.36 -4.77
N HIS A 802 56.32 -28.59 -5.14
CA HIS A 802 54.94 -28.88 -4.71
C HIS A 802 54.00 -28.82 -5.92
N PRO A 803 53.95 -29.90 -6.77
CA PRO A 803 53.12 -29.91 -7.97
C PRO A 803 51.63 -29.81 -7.63
N ASP A 804 51.14 -30.44 -6.55
CA ASP A 804 49.74 -30.42 -6.15
C ASP A 804 49.29 -28.99 -5.79
N LEU A 805 50.18 -28.20 -5.12
CA LEU A 805 49.91 -26.78 -4.87
C LEU A 805 49.86 -25.97 -6.18
N LEU A 806 50.68 -26.32 -7.20
CA LEU A 806 50.63 -25.64 -8.49
C LEU A 806 49.29 -25.95 -9.19
N ASP A 807 48.84 -27.21 -9.16
CA ASP A 807 47.58 -27.63 -9.78
C ASP A 807 46.37 -26.96 -9.06
N ALA A 808 46.41 -26.94 -7.73
CA ALA A 808 45.38 -26.18 -6.98
C ALA A 808 45.36 -24.66 -7.27
N MET A 809 46.53 -24.07 -7.58
CA MET A 809 46.59 -22.66 -8.05
C MET A 809 46.00 -22.51 -9.45
N ARG A 810 46.16 -23.50 -10.33
CA ARG A 810 45.66 -23.53 -11.72
C ARG A 810 44.16 -23.71 -11.84
N GLU A 811 43.49 -24.21 -10.81
CA GLU A 811 42.03 -24.26 -10.76
C GLU A 811 41.41 -22.83 -10.86
N PHE A 812 42.19 -21.79 -10.56
CA PHE A 812 41.78 -20.41 -10.68
C PHE A 812 42.28 -19.74 -11.97
N PRO A 813 41.53 -18.75 -12.53
CA PRO A 813 41.94 -18.05 -13.77
C PRO A 813 43.08 -17.03 -13.51
N ILE A 814 44.15 -17.52 -12.90
CA ILE A 814 45.32 -16.68 -12.53
C ILE A 814 46.58 -16.98 -13.38
N GLU A 815 46.48 -17.89 -14.33
CA GLU A 815 47.52 -18.19 -15.27
C GLU A 815 47.51 -17.18 -16.43
N GLU A 816 48.69 -16.67 -16.81
CA GLU A 816 48.91 -15.80 -17.97
C GLU A 816 50.16 -16.23 -18.69
N ARG A 817 50.07 -16.51 -19.99
CA ARG A 817 51.18 -16.93 -20.84
C ARG A 817 51.96 -18.17 -20.32
N GLY A 818 51.20 -19.10 -19.65
CA GLY A 818 51.78 -20.31 -19.07
C GLY A 818 52.41 -20.13 -17.69
N GLU A 819 52.34 -18.92 -17.08
CA GLU A 819 52.88 -18.67 -15.75
C GLU A 819 51.79 -18.16 -14.79
N ILE A 820 51.93 -18.48 -13.50
CA ILE A 820 50.99 -17.97 -12.46
C ILE A 820 51.25 -16.47 -12.25
N ASN A 821 50.22 -15.68 -12.52
CA ASN A 821 50.26 -14.24 -12.28
C ASN A 821 50.18 -13.94 -10.76
N ARG A 822 51.32 -13.48 -10.20
CA ARG A 822 51.45 -13.22 -8.75
C ARG A 822 50.50 -12.16 -8.22
N SER A 823 50.18 -11.16 -9.04
CA SER A 823 49.26 -10.08 -8.67
C SER A 823 47.83 -10.61 -8.57
N LYS A 824 47.40 -11.42 -9.54
CA LYS A 824 46.05 -12.09 -9.50
C LYS A 824 45.96 -13.06 -8.33
N LEU A 825 47.00 -13.88 -8.06
CA LEU A 825 47.00 -14.76 -6.89
C LEU A 825 46.95 -13.94 -5.58
N GLY A 826 47.71 -12.87 -5.46
CA GLY A 826 47.68 -11.99 -4.28
C GLY A 826 46.29 -11.35 -4.08
N TRP A 827 45.63 -10.98 -5.17
CA TRP A 827 44.24 -10.46 -5.10
C TRP A 827 43.24 -11.54 -4.71
N LEU A 828 43.37 -12.78 -5.24
CA LEU A 828 42.54 -13.94 -4.87
C LEU A 828 42.65 -14.22 -3.36
N LEU A 829 43.85 -14.30 -2.82
CA LEU A 829 44.10 -14.52 -1.39
C LEU A 829 43.50 -13.38 -0.54
N LYS A 830 43.69 -12.12 -0.96
CA LYS A 830 43.12 -10.96 -0.28
C LYS A 830 41.57 -10.97 -0.28
N LYS A 831 40.96 -11.35 -1.40
CA LYS A 831 39.52 -11.43 -1.55
C LYS A 831 38.89 -12.50 -0.64
N ASN A 832 39.63 -13.61 -0.42
CA ASN A 832 39.15 -14.75 0.36
C ASN A 832 39.82 -14.86 1.75
N ALA A 833 40.48 -13.81 2.22
CA ALA A 833 41.02 -13.75 3.57
C ALA A 833 39.90 -13.95 4.62
N ASP A 834 40.21 -14.65 5.69
CA ASP A 834 39.33 -14.91 6.84
C ASP A 834 38.04 -15.70 6.50
N ARG A 835 37.96 -16.28 5.27
CA ARG A 835 36.88 -17.20 4.86
C ARG A 835 37.23 -18.62 5.31
N ILE A 836 36.39 -19.21 6.16
CA ILE A 836 36.57 -20.58 6.69
C ILE A 836 36.03 -21.60 5.70
N ILE A 837 36.89 -22.53 5.23
CA ILE A 837 36.52 -23.64 4.34
C ILE A 837 37.21 -24.90 4.83
N GLY A 838 36.47 -25.96 5.02
CA GLY A 838 37.03 -27.24 5.50
C GLY A 838 37.76 -27.16 6.86
N GLY A 839 37.42 -26.14 7.68
CA GLY A 839 38.09 -25.88 8.95
C GLY A 839 39.41 -25.06 8.83
N PHE A 840 39.70 -24.52 7.65
CA PHE A 840 40.88 -23.69 7.39
C PHE A 840 40.49 -22.30 6.90
N GLU A 841 41.37 -21.31 7.16
CA GLU A 841 41.25 -19.95 6.58
C GLU A 841 42.61 -19.39 6.18
N PHE A 842 42.67 -18.55 5.14
CA PHE A 842 43.82 -17.72 4.85
C PHE A 842 43.83 -16.47 5.72
N GLN A 843 44.88 -16.31 6.49
CA GLN A 843 45.14 -15.08 7.25
C GLN A 843 46.25 -14.28 6.63
N LYS A 844 46.06 -12.95 6.56
CA LYS A 844 47.09 -12.00 6.16
C LYS A 844 48.15 -11.91 7.28
N ALA A 845 49.39 -11.99 6.89
CA ALA A 845 50.57 -11.92 7.79
C ALA A 845 51.66 -11.06 7.14
N GLU A 846 52.78 -10.94 7.84
CA GLU A 846 53.99 -10.27 7.32
C GLU A 846 55.17 -11.24 7.38
N ALA A 847 55.96 -11.26 6.32
CA ALA A 847 57.23 -11.99 6.27
C ALA A 847 58.24 -11.19 5.44
N ASP A 848 59.44 -11.01 5.99
CA ASP A 848 60.52 -10.25 5.33
C ASP A 848 60.10 -8.79 4.97
N GLY A 849 59.32 -8.12 5.83
CA GLY A 849 58.82 -6.74 5.59
C GLY A 849 57.81 -6.66 4.43
N ARG A 850 57.19 -7.78 4.03
CA ARG A 850 56.23 -7.84 2.93
C ARG A 850 54.95 -8.58 3.33
N THR A 851 53.86 -8.23 2.63
CA THR A 851 52.59 -8.98 2.80
C THR A 851 52.80 -10.46 2.49
N ALA A 852 52.42 -11.29 3.46
CA ALA A 852 52.48 -12.75 3.38
C ALA A 852 51.13 -13.36 3.76
N TRP A 853 51.00 -14.65 3.54
CA TRP A 853 49.74 -15.38 3.79
C TRP A 853 50.09 -16.69 4.53
N ARG A 854 49.23 -17.07 5.46
CA ARG A 854 49.30 -18.36 6.16
C ARG A 854 47.92 -19.01 6.20
N VAL A 855 47.87 -20.33 6.26
CA VAL A 855 46.65 -21.10 6.46
C VAL A 855 46.57 -21.55 7.93
N VAL A 856 45.52 -21.18 8.59
CA VAL A 856 45.25 -21.50 10.02
C VAL A 856 44.09 -22.45 10.12
N ALA A 857 44.16 -23.42 11.05
CA ALA A 857 42.98 -24.22 11.39
C ALA A 857 42.08 -23.41 12.34
N VAL A 858 40.80 -23.37 12.03
CA VAL A 858 39.77 -22.72 12.85
C VAL A 858 38.97 -23.83 13.55
N SER A 859 39.02 -23.85 14.88
CA SER A 859 38.14 -24.73 15.66
C SER A 859 36.70 -24.25 15.50
N ALA A 860 35.77 -25.14 15.20
CA ALA A 860 34.36 -24.80 15.17
C ALA A 860 33.97 -24.24 16.56
N PRO A 861 33.22 -23.11 16.63
CA PRO A 861 32.66 -22.68 17.91
C PRO A 861 31.81 -23.81 18.47
N ALA A 862 32.01 -24.17 19.74
CA ALA A 862 31.18 -25.15 20.42
C ALA A 862 29.71 -24.72 20.25
N SER A 863 28.88 -25.59 19.69
CA SER A 863 27.43 -25.35 19.61
C SER A 863 26.93 -24.94 21.00
N PRO A 864 26.15 -23.87 21.15
CA PRO A 864 25.56 -23.56 22.42
C PRO A 864 24.77 -24.78 22.89
N ALA A 865 25.16 -25.31 24.05
CA ALA A 865 24.48 -26.45 24.67
C ALA A 865 22.99 -26.10 24.79
N SER A 866 22.12 -26.97 24.29
CA SER A 866 20.68 -26.88 24.53
C SER A 866 20.43 -26.67 26.03
N PRO A 867 19.58 -25.72 26.43
CA PRO A 867 19.27 -25.55 27.84
C PRO A 867 18.64 -26.84 28.37
N ALA A 868 19.32 -27.47 29.33
CA ALA A 868 18.82 -28.64 30.04
C ALA A 868 17.45 -28.31 30.65
N SER A 869 16.49 -29.21 30.41
CA SER A 869 15.17 -29.21 31.02
C SER A 869 15.32 -29.12 32.56
N VAL A 870 14.96 -27.97 33.10
CA VAL A 870 14.85 -27.81 34.56
C VAL A 870 13.43 -28.16 34.96
N ALA A 871 13.27 -29.25 35.70
CA ALA A 871 12.05 -29.63 36.40
C ALA A 871 11.67 -28.53 37.43
N PRO A 872 10.39 -28.31 37.72
CA PRO A 872 9.95 -27.27 38.63
C PRO A 872 10.20 -27.70 40.09
N SER A 873 11.08 -27.00 40.82
CA SER A 873 11.16 -27.06 42.26
C SER A 873 10.54 -25.80 42.87
N THR A 874 9.49 -26.03 43.62
CA THR A 874 8.91 -25.09 44.60
C THR A 874 9.95 -24.70 45.65
N ASN A 875 10.14 -23.37 45.88
CA ASN A 875 10.20 -22.78 47.23
C ASN A 875 10.35 -21.25 47.24
N THR A 876 9.38 -20.65 47.90
CA THR A 876 9.42 -19.61 48.99
C THR A 876 10.33 -18.38 48.84
N VAL A 877 9.65 -17.27 48.88
CA VAL A 877 10.00 -15.85 49.11
C VAL A 877 11.06 -15.59 50.18
N THR A 878 12.02 -14.70 49.88
CA THR A 878 12.46 -13.59 50.77
C THR A 878 13.52 -12.70 50.11
N GLY A 879 13.31 -11.38 50.10
CA GLY A 879 14.35 -10.36 50.30
C GLY A 879 15.05 -9.75 49.08
N THR A 880 14.70 -8.53 48.77
CA THR A 880 15.44 -7.51 47.97
C THR A 880 16.88 -7.26 48.52
N PRO A 881 17.87 -6.86 47.70
CA PRO A 881 18.03 -5.44 47.42
C PRO A 881 18.47 -5.04 46.01
N THR A 882 18.10 -3.82 45.73
CA THR A 882 18.44 -2.91 44.62
C THR A 882 19.94 -2.81 44.34
N THR A 883 20.34 -2.88 43.07
CA THR A 883 21.59 -2.24 42.62
C THR A 883 21.40 -1.65 41.21
N THR A 884 21.54 -0.34 41.16
CA THR A 884 21.58 0.54 39.99
C THR A 884 22.84 0.27 39.17
N ILE A 885 22.73 0.16 37.86
CA ILE A 885 23.86 0.33 36.92
C ILE A 885 23.48 1.40 35.91
N GLU A 886 24.20 2.51 35.96
CA GLU A 886 24.29 3.52 34.93
C GLU A 886 24.92 2.95 33.64
N VAL A 887 24.40 3.32 32.50
CA VAL A 887 25.09 3.17 31.23
C VAL A 887 25.09 4.52 30.57
N ASP A 888 26.27 5.07 30.40
CA ASP A 888 26.61 6.24 29.60
C ASP A 888 26.53 5.91 28.09
N ILE A 889 25.92 6.84 27.35
CA ILE A 889 25.95 7.18 25.91
C ILE A 889 25.49 6.08 24.93
#